data_01030f65e115dbcfa45186989f58c95f
#
_entry.id   01030f65e115dbcfa45186989f58c95f
#
_cell.length_a   1.000
_cell.length_b   1.000
_cell.length_c   1.000
_cell.angle_alpha   90.00
_cell.angle_beta   90.00
_cell.angle_gamma   90.00
#
_symmetry.space_group_name_H-M   'P 1'
#
loop_
_entity.id
_entity.type
_entity.pdbx_description
1 polymer ?
#
loop_
_entity_poly.entity_id
_entity_poly.type
_entity_poly.pdbx_seq_one_letter_code
_entity_poly.pdbx_strand_id
1 'polypeptide(L)'
;MESIRDAVEKAIKNCDICLNGNIISREKLMKIYADFILSTMEKESHNVGMILHTGSACFDVMLVVSAVLADIFYNQTASDDVIASLTPGDKVLYYSGKKTESAQRYTFCGFLDSFDDKPSDKAGKYILLDQGKNGKTYLMKQRWSGIVPYWGESSSLDGKGLRRENGKRKRFFREILGMSEAKIPRTIDTSTVLVMSRECADELINGLSFWISDAWVSLAELVPIAYYTDSDQAYPYGNNPSKAEPVLKITGKMSTARKLLLKREGNRNAGLIVLGDEMIRRGESELPELIERKSIQYVYLSVPIDSDVVEKFIENYDEANIFACTKDFLLCNYVKPAISNPETDALNAQIDAIVDKEINTVELPSLISWDTYREFKTAMYFIKSAEYESDKKDEFILHAYSLMKLFMTSVFSVKDMEELIDSKQLEGIDKPDTRLSCITEYSHTFPEYLQEKAAVVINILEIAYLSFFDRNPKEKALADILEKTTAKNIAIVVPKAYYKVLIQAVMSKSQSTRERMGFVTIVTANRFNNNGIYDLIIAVGNITGTKFDTLRCRSAKDITIILYDAEKFQFHKKIKKYKQTEHLLNMRSTISVDDDYEEEKIGIEESEVENIEKIDHELSDYFDSVAIKAVRNHADYANRRNTADIIAIAKFDTDEVAFFTKNYKAYVLDDIEHTVKEVSAANLVEGDTIVFTRSNSKTRDIVEKLLEEMIQNNLVSDTVKKAYTQSRRWKNVLIEYMNRTGRTPQEIASQMIKNGVTVQEHTIRAWLDEEAHTVRPKKLDSIQQIALIAGDDELFDRAEEYFSAGDIIYKIRRQILTAIGQTILGEITENNSQVNPMTAAIADRIKETAVVVQVESISFVEDVVPMSSINRPISID
;
A
#
# COMPACT_ATOMS: atom_id res chain seq x y z
N MET A 1 39.10 -7.83 15.80
CA MET A 1 38.11 -7.89 14.72
C MET A 1 37.78 -6.46 14.31
N GLU A 2 37.76 -6.18 13.03
CA GLU A 2 37.28 -4.88 12.57
C GLU A 2 35.79 -4.80 12.86
N SER A 3 35.30 -3.72 13.48
CA SER A 3 33.89 -3.60 13.82
C SER A 3 33.03 -3.44 12.55
N ILE A 4 31.76 -3.77 12.61
CA ILE A 4 30.80 -3.54 11.53
C ILE A 4 30.84 -2.05 11.16
N ARG A 5 30.90 -1.19 12.17
CA ARG A 5 31.04 0.23 12.03
C ARG A 5 32.22 0.64 11.15
N ASP A 6 33.42 0.12 11.41
CA ASP A 6 34.63 0.42 10.64
C ASP A 6 34.45 0.06 9.15
N ALA A 7 33.75 -1.01 8.87
CA ALA A 7 33.50 -1.46 7.50
C ALA A 7 32.49 -0.58 6.77
N VAL A 8 31.40 -0.21 7.42
CA VAL A 8 30.40 0.70 6.84
C VAL A 8 31.00 2.09 6.67
N GLU A 9 31.77 2.57 7.65
CA GLU A 9 32.50 3.83 7.53
C GLU A 9 33.47 3.79 6.34
N LYS A 10 34.17 2.67 6.13
CA LYS A 10 35.04 2.52 4.95
C LYS A 10 34.27 2.54 3.63
N ALA A 11 33.13 1.84 3.57
CA ALA A 11 32.27 1.85 2.39
C ALA A 11 31.80 3.28 2.09
N ILE A 12 31.36 4.02 3.08
CA ILE A 12 30.90 5.41 2.93
C ILE A 12 32.07 6.34 2.52
N LYS A 13 33.29 6.11 3.03
CA LYS A 13 34.47 6.94 2.72
C LYS A 13 35.08 6.67 1.35
N ASN A 14 35.12 5.40 0.95
CA ASN A 14 35.91 4.95 -0.19
C ASN A 14 35.08 4.63 -1.44
N CYS A 15 33.77 4.66 -1.35
CA CYS A 15 32.88 4.32 -2.43
C CYS A 15 31.75 5.36 -2.57
N ASP A 16 31.50 5.81 -3.78
CA ASP A 16 30.32 6.61 -4.04
C ASP A 16 29.10 5.68 -4.10
N ILE A 17 28.16 5.90 -3.18
CA ILE A 17 26.86 5.24 -3.17
C ILE A 17 25.94 6.07 -4.06
N CYS A 18 25.28 5.43 -5.01
CA CYS A 18 24.47 6.10 -6.01
C CYS A 18 23.07 5.51 -6.05
N LEU A 19 22.10 6.38 -6.25
CA LEU A 19 20.73 6.03 -6.59
C LEU A 19 20.42 6.58 -7.98
N ASN A 20 19.92 5.75 -8.88
CA ASN A 20 19.61 6.13 -10.27
C ASN A 20 20.78 6.83 -11.02
N GLY A 21 22.01 6.45 -10.70
CA GLY A 21 23.23 7.05 -11.25
C GLY A 21 23.68 8.36 -10.59
N ASN A 22 22.91 8.87 -9.61
CA ASN A 22 23.22 10.09 -8.87
C ASN A 22 23.90 9.74 -7.54
N ILE A 23 24.99 10.42 -7.22
CA ILE A 23 25.71 10.22 -5.95
C ILE A 23 24.85 10.80 -4.82
N ILE A 24 24.54 9.99 -3.80
CA ILE A 24 23.89 10.48 -2.60
C ILE A 24 24.88 11.26 -1.73
N SER A 25 24.39 12.31 -1.07
CA SER A 25 25.21 13.16 -0.20
C SER A 25 25.82 12.36 0.96
N ARG A 26 27.10 12.67 1.25
CA ARG A 26 27.86 12.11 2.39
C ARG A 26 28.15 13.15 3.47
N GLU A 27 27.36 14.20 3.50
CA GLU A 27 27.51 15.28 4.45
C GLU A 27 27.21 14.84 5.90
N LYS A 28 27.36 15.76 6.86
CA LYS A 28 27.24 15.51 8.30
C LYS A 28 25.96 14.73 8.65
N LEU A 29 24.82 15.10 8.08
CA LEU A 29 23.54 14.45 8.34
C LEU A 29 23.56 12.94 8.06
N MET A 30 24.03 12.53 6.88
CA MET A 30 24.10 11.11 6.51
C MET A 30 25.12 10.33 7.33
N LYS A 31 26.19 10.96 7.82
CA LYS A 31 27.15 10.33 8.75
C LYS A 31 26.50 10.07 10.10
N ILE A 32 25.81 11.06 10.66
CA ILE A 32 25.07 10.92 11.92
C ILE A 32 24.01 9.82 11.81
N TYR A 33 23.32 9.77 10.68
CA TYR A 33 22.33 8.73 10.42
C TYR A 33 22.95 7.33 10.34
N ALA A 34 24.07 7.18 9.62
CA ALA A 34 24.80 5.93 9.58
C ALA A 34 25.29 5.50 10.98
N ASP A 35 25.82 6.44 11.78
CA ASP A 35 26.23 6.18 13.16
C ASP A 35 25.07 5.69 14.04
N PHE A 36 23.88 6.26 13.88
CA PHE A 36 22.66 5.79 14.56
C PHE A 36 22.34 4.35 14.21
N ILE A 37 22.28 4.02 12.89
CA ILE A 37 21.99 2.66 12.42
C ILE A 37 23.00 1.68 13.01
N LEU A 38 24.29 1.99 12.88
CA LEU A 38 25.36 1.11 13.31
C LEU A 38 25.35 0.88 14.83
N SER A 39 25.17 1.93 15.62
CA SER A 39 25.11 1.83 17.08
C SER A 39 23.95 0.95 17.56
N THR A 40 22.86 0.93 16.83
CA THR A 40 21.71 0.06 17.11
C THR A 40 21.97 -1.39 16.68
N MET A 41 22.65 -1.62 15.55
CA MET A 41 22.98 -2.97 15.06
C MET A 41 24.09 -3.66 15.87
N GLU A 42 25.04 -2.92 16.43
CA GLU A 42 26.17 -3.48 17.15
C GLU A 42 25.84 -4.06 18.53
N LYS A 43 24.69 -3.75 19.09
CA LYS A 43 24.27 -4.29 20.38
C LYS A 43 24.03 -5.80 20.29
N GLU A 44 24.55 -6.58 21.21
CA GLU A 44 24.37 -8.04 21.28
C GLU A 44 22.92 -8.48 21.56
N SER A 45 22.08 -7.58 22.05
CA SER A 45 20.68 -7.82 22.38
C SER A 45 19.74 -7.35 21.27
N HIS A 46 18.50 -7.83 21.28
CA HIS A 46 17.43 -7.33 20.45
C HIS A 46 17.24 -5.81 20.59
N ASN A 47 17.17 -5.09 19.47
CA ASN A 47 17.07 -3.63 19.44
C ASN A 47 16.02 -3.17 18.44
N VAL A 48 15.29 -2.13 18.82
CA VAL A 48 14.32 -1.47 17.97
C VAL A 48 14.80 -0.06 17.66
N GLY A 49 14.87 0.28 16.39
CA GLY A 49 15.17 1.63 15.90
C GLY A 49 13.98 2.20 15.17
N MET A 50 13.60 3.43 15.52
CA MET A 50 12.60 4.21 14.81
C MET A 50 13.29 5.34 14.08
N ILE A 51 13.01 5.46 12.80
CA ILE A 51 13.60 6.45 11.91
C ILE A 51 12.49 7.33 11.34
N LEU A 52 12.52 8.61 11.69
CA LEU A 52 11.61 9.64 11.21
C LEU A 52 12.42 10.59 10.31
N HIS A 53 12.37 10.33 8.99
CA HIS A 53 13.23 11.01 8.03
C HIS A 53 12.49 12.08 7.22
N THR A 54 13.18 12.80 6.36
CA THR A 54 12.62 13.87 5.52
C THR A 54 11.78 13.36 4.35
N GLY A 55 11.74 12.03 4.12
CA GLY A 55 11.10 11.39 2.97
C GLY A 55 12.04 11.18 1.77
N SER A 56 13.32 11.57 1.88
CA SER A 56 14.29 11.29 0.83
C SER A 56 14.68 9.82 0.81
N ALA A 57 14.69 9.21 -0.37
CA ALA A 57 15.17 7.86 -0.61
C ALA A 57 16.64 7.63 -0.17
N CYS A 58 17.41 8.70 0.03
CA CYS A 58 18.78 8.61 0.55
C CYS A 58 18.83 7.91 1.93
N PHE A 59 17.81 8.10 2.78
CA PHE A 59 17.73 7.43 4.08
C PHE A 59 17.52 5.93 3.93
N ASP A 60 16.61 5.53 3.06
CA ASP A 60 16.31 4.10 2.80
C ASP A 60 17.52 3.40 2.17
N VAL A 61 18.21 4.06 1.22
CA VAL A 61 19.46 3.57 0.63
C VAL A 61 20.50 3.31 1.71
N MET A 62 20.75 4.28 2.59
CA MET A 62 21.74 4.15 3.65
C MET A 62 21.37 3.05 4.65
N LEU A 63 20.09 2.88 4.98
CA LEU A 63 19.62 1.82 5.86
C LEU A 63 19.82 0.43 5.24
N VAL A 64 19.42 0.24 3.98
CA VAL A 64 19.59 -1.02 3.25
C VAL A 64 21.07 -1.37 3.06
N VAL A 65 21.90 -0.40 2.67
CA VAL A 65 23.36 -0.60 2.53
C VAL A 65 23.96 -1.01 3.86
N SER A 66 23.61 -0.34 4.95
CA SER A 66 24.12 -0.64 6.28
C SER A 66 23.71 -2.05 6.73
N ALA A 67 22.46 -2.45 6.50
CA ALA A 67 21.95 -3.79 6.83
C ALA A 67 22.69 -4.89 6.04
N VAL A 68 22.84 -4.72 4.72
CA VAL A 68 23.55 -5.69 3.87
C VAL A 68 25.02 -5.80 4.28
N LEU A 69 25.70 -4.70 4.56
CA LEU A 69 27.09 -4.72 5.02
C LEU A 69 27.20 -5.36 6.41
N ALA A 70 26.23 -5.11 7.31
CA ALA A 70 26.17 -5.79 8.59
C ALA A 70 26.01 -7.32 8.41
N ASP A 71 25.12 -7.78 7.54
CA ASP A 71 24.93 -9.21 7.25
C ASP A 71 26.21 -9.85 6.70
N ILE A 72 26.96 -9.17 5.84
CA ILE A 72 28.26 -9.63 5.35
C ILE A 72 29.25 -9.80 6.49
N PHE A 73 29.26 -8.88 7.46
CA PHE A 73 30.24 -8.89 8.55
C PHE A 73 29.86 -9.82 9.69
N TYR A 74 28.58 -9.98 10.03
CA TYR A 74 28.14 -10.97 11.02
C TYR A 74 28.51 -12.40 10.60
N ASN A 75 28.65 -12.66 9.30
CA ASN A 75 29.01 -13.95 8.75
C ASN A 75 30.53 -14.17 8.55
N GLN A 76 31.36 -13.35 9.12
CA GLN A 76 32.76 -13.70 9.32
C GLN A 76 32.98 -14.77 10.41
N THR A 77 31.94 -15.48 10.80
CA THR A 77 32.09 -16.71 11.58
C THR A 77 33.15 -17.56 10.89
N ALA A 78 34.16 -17.93 11.66
CA ALA A 78 35.27 -18.73 11.17
C ALA A 78 34.70 -19.94 10.42
N SER A 79 35.27 -20.31 9.27
CA SER A 79 34.86 -21.50 8.51
C SER A 79 34.74 -22.75 9.42
N ASP A 80 35.44 -22.76 10.56
CA ASP A 80 35.39 -23.78 11.58
C ASP A 80 34.02 -23.85 12.29
N ASP A 81 33.34 -22.74 12.54
CA ASP A 81 32.04 -22.72 13.21
C ASP A 81 30.90 -23.11 12.25
N VAL A 82 30.98 -22.71 10.99
CA VAL A 82 30.05 -23.17 9.96
C VAL A 82 30.14 -24.68 9.78
N ILE A 83 31.36 -25.20 9.78
CA ILE A 83 31.62 -26.64 9.65
C ILE A 83 31.18 -27.42 10.91
N ALA A 84 31.39 -26.83 12.09
CA ALA A 84 30.93 -27.43 13.36
C ALA A 84 29.39 -27.51 13.46
N SER A 85 28.66 -26.66 12.71
CA SER A 85 27.18 -26.68 12.64
C SER A 85 26.60 -27.70 11.66
N LEU A 86 27.44 -28.32 10.78
CA LEU A 86 27.00 -29.30 9.82
C LEU A 86 26.63 -30.61 10.50
N THR A 87 25.49 -31.21 10.10
CA THR A 87 25.05 -32.52 10.54
C THR A 87 25.17 -33.56 9.42
N PRO A 88 25.45 -34.84 9.71
CA PRO A 88 25.48 -35.85 8.69
C PRO A 88 24.15 -35.90 7.90
N GLY A 89 24.27 -35.80 6.58
CA GLY A 89 23.13 -35.69 5.64
C GLY A 89 22.97 -34.31 4.98
N ASP A 90 23.58 -33.27 5.54
CA ASP A 90 23.52 -31.92 4.99
C ASP A 90 24.14 -31.87 3.61
N LYS A 91 23.54 -31.04 2.75
CA LYS A 91 24.07 -30.80 1.42
C LYS A 91 25.07 -29.64 1.48
N VAL A 92 26.22 -29.85 0.85
CA VAL A 92 27.29 -28.85 0.80
C VAL A 92 27.86 -28.73 -0.62
N LEU A 93 28.37 -27.58 -0.92
CA LEU A 93 29.21 -27.35 -2.08
C LEU A 93 30.68 -27.38 -1.64
N TYR A 94 31.52 -28.08 -2.39
CA TYR A 94 32.94 -28.04 -2.18
C TYR A 94 33.68 -27.49 -3.38
N TYR A 95 34.56 -26.55 -3.07
CA TYR A 95 35.46 -25.87 -4.04
C TYR A 95 36.88 -26.33 -3.84
N SER A 96 37.47 -27.03 -4.82
CA SER A 96 38.82 -27.57 -4.70
C SER A 96 39.92 -26.51 -4.81
N GLY A 97 39.61 -25.29 -5.23
CA GLY A 97 40.52 -24.18 -5.28
C GLY A 97 41.29 -24.03 -6.60
N LYS A 98 41.05 -24.87 -7.60
CA LYS A 98 41.66 -24.71 -8.92
C LYS A 98 40.90 -23.64 -9.73
N LYS A 99 41.63 -22.85 -10.55
CA LYS A 99 41.13 -21.67 -11.28
C LYS A 99 39.94 -21.94 -12.22
N THR A 100 39.72 -23.18 -12.62
CA THR A 100 38.73 -23.57 -13.60
C THR A 100 37.61 -24.46 -13.05
N GLU A 101 37.63 -24.75 -11.76
CA GLU A 101 36.67 -25.72 -11.22
C GLU A 101 35.37 -25.10 -10.78
N SER A 102 34.30 -25.73 -11.18
CA SER A 102 32.96 -25.57 -10.66
C SER A 102 32.86 -26.16 -9.25
N ALA A 103 32.12 -25.53 -8.38
CA ALA A 103 31.71 -26.16 -7.14
C ALA A 103 30.93 -27.42 -7.44
N GLN A 104 31.22 -28.48 -6.73
CA GLN A 104 30.46 -29.72 -6.82
C GLN A 104 29.64 -29.94 -5.56
N ARG A 105 28.47 -30.53 -5.72
CA ARG A 105 27.57 -30.84 -4.63
C ARG A 105 27.95 -32.18 -4.00
N TYR A 106 28.01 -32.16 -2.67
CA TYR A 106 28.29 -33.31 -1.85
C TYR A 106 27.25 -33.43 -0.72
N THR A 107 27.19 -34.61 -0.12
CA THR A 107 26.54 -34.85 1.17
C THR A 107 27.60 -34.86 2.24
N PHE A 108 27.46 -34.07 3.28
CA PHE A 108 28.33 -34.16 4.46
C PHE A 108 28.02 -35.44 5.20
N CYS A 109 29.03 -36.29 5.46
CA CYS A 109 28.88 -37.59 6.14
C CYS A 109 29.40 -37.59 7.57
N GLY A 110 30.08 -36.52 8.00
CA GLY A 110 30.62 -36.39 9.35
C GLY A 110 32.13 -36.19 9.36
N PHE A 111 32.70 -36.21 10.57
CA PHE A 111 34.13 -36.04 10.84
C PHE A 111 34.81 -37.38 11.06
N LEU A 112 36.10 -37.49 10.75
CA LEU A 112 36.93 -38.67 10.91
C LEU A 112 38.27 -38.29 11.52
N ASP A 113 38.80 -39.14 12.37
CA ASP A 113 40.17 -39.00 12.88
C ASP A 113 41.21 -39.70 11.99
N SER A 114 40.79 -40.78 11.33
CA SER A 114 41.57 -41.51 10.33
C SER A 114 40.68 -41.96 9.16
N PHE A 115 41.28 -42.45 8.07
CA PHE A 115 40.55 -42.94 6.88
C PHE A 115 39.72 -44.18 7.11
N ASP A 116 40.04 -44.95 8.15
CA ASP A 116 39.38 -46.21 8.48
C ASP A 116 38.30 -46.04 9.59
N ASP A 117 38.17 -44.82 10.12
CA ASP A 117 37.22 -44.53 11.17
C ASP A 117 35.78 -44.42 10.67
N LYS A 118 34.84 -44.63 11.56
CA LYS A 118 33.42 -44.35 11.28
C LYS A 118 33.17 -42.84 11.43
N PRO A 119 32.36 -42.26 10.52
CA PRO A 119 31.95 -40.84 10.65
C PRO A 119 31.29 -40.56 11.99
N SER A 120 31.67 -39.44 12.59
CA SER A 120 31.18 -38.92 13.84
C SER A 120 30.68 -37.48 13.67
N ASP A 121 29.77 -37.02 14.54
CA ASP A 121 29.33 -35.63 14.63
C ASP A 121 30.36 -34.76 15.36
N LYS A 122 31.36 -35.37 15.98
CA LYS A 122 32.42 -34.64 16.70
C LYS A 122 33.53 -34.25 15.74
N ALA A 123 34.04 -33.04 15.89
CA ALA A 123 35.14 -32.53 15.11
C ALA A 123 36.37 -33.50 15.15
N GLY A 124 36.83 -33.87 13.94
CA GLY A 124 37.99 -34.74 13.73
C GLY A 124 39.03 -34.08 12.85
N LYS A 125 40.01 -34.85 12.39
CA LYS A 125 41.11 -34.36 11.50
C LYS A 125 40.67 -34.24 10.06
N TYR A 126 39.64 -34.99 9.63
CA TYR A 126 39.11 -35.04 8.29
C TYR A 126 37.60 -34.87 8.26
N ILE A 127 37.09 -34.35 7.15
CA ILE A 127 35.68 -34.36 6.79
C ILE A 127 35.46 -35.36 5.67
N LEU A 128 34.42 -36.16 5.81
CA LEU A 128 33.97 -37.09 4.78
C LEU A 128 32.81 -36.45 3.99
N LEU A 129 33.02 -36.28 2.69
CA LEU A 129 32.00 -35.84 1.74
C LEU A 129 31.68 -36.95 0.75
N ASP A 130 30.37 -37.17 0.48
CA ASP A 130 29.89 -38.19 -0.47
C ASP A 130 29.23 -37.51 -1.68
N GLN A 131 29.68 -37.84 -2.87
CA GLN A 131 29.15 -37.41 -4.15
C GLN A 131 28.21 -38.47 -4.80
N GLY A 132 27.87 -39.50 -4.07
CA GLY A 132 27.04 -40.57 -4.59
C GLY A 132 27.82 -41.44 -5.58
N LYS A 133 27.35 -41.55 -6.84
CA LYS A 133 28.00 -42.40 -7.88
C LYS A 133 29.46 -42.03 -8.18
N ASN A 134 29.86 -40.80 -7.86
CA ASN A 134 31.22 -40.31 -8.15
C ASN A 134 32.21 -40.52 -7.00
N GLY A 135 31.79 -41.13 -5.93
CA GLY A 135 32.65 -41.57 -4.82
C GLY A 135 32.70 -40.60 -3.63
N LYS A 136 33.56 -40.94 -2.69
CA LYS A 136 33.77 -40.25 -1.42
C LYS A 136 35.05 -39.42 -1.47
N THR A 137 35.04 -38.27 -0.85
CA THR A 137 36.18 -37.36 -0.74
C THR A 137 36.51 -37.08 0.72
N TYR A 138 37.77 -37.19 1.08
CA TYR A 138 38.28 -36.92 2.42
C TYR A 138 39.00 -35.56 2.40
N LEU A 139 38.57 -34.63 3.23
CA LEU A 139 39.12 -33.28 3.27
C LEU A 139 39.85 -33.01 4.60
N MET A 140 41.11 -32.69 4.52
CA MET A 140 41.93 -32.22 5.63
C MET A 140 41.46 -30.81 6.07
N LYS A 141 41.69 -30.49 7.36
CA LYS A 141 41.26 -29.19 7.97
C LYS A 141 41.67 -27.95 7.12
N GLN A 142 42.79 -27.96 6.49
CA GLN A 142 43.28 -26.89 5.62
C GLN A 142 42.38 -26.58 4.39
N ARG A 143 41.54 -27.53 3.98
CA ARG A 143 40.62 -27.44 2.88
C ARG A 143 39.16 -27.21 3.29
N TRP A 144 38.89 -27.18 4.58
CA TRP A 144 37.51 -26.98 5.07
C TRP A 144 36.94 -25.64 4.66
N SER A 145 37.78 -24.61 4.54
CA SER A 145 37.32 -23.30 4.04
C SER A 145 36.74 -23.36 2.62
N GLY A 146 36.83 -24.49 1.92
CA GLY A 146 36.23 -24.72 0.60
C GLY A 146 34.80 -25.28 0.69
N ILE A 147 34.31 -25.65 1.87
CA ILE A 147 32.98 -26.20 2.08
C ILE A 147 31.99 -25.06 2.35
N VAL A 148 30.80 -25.18 1.74
CA VAL A 148 29.73 -24.18 1.85
C VAL A 148 28.41 -24.92 1.97
N PRO A 149 27.52 -24.63 2.93
CA PRO A 149 26.17 -25.17 2.99
C PRO A 149 25.41 -24.92 1.68
N TYR A 150 24.51 -25.84 1.31
CA TYR A 150 23.80 -25.77 0.05
C TYR A 150 22.34 -26.19 0.19
N TRP A 151 21.43 -25.30 -0.12
CA TRP A 151 19.98 -25.50 -0.03
C TRP A 151 19.27 -25.70 -1.37
N GLY A 152 20.02 -25.64 -2.50
CA GLY A 152 19.46 -25.81 -3.83
C GLY A 152 19.21 -27.28 -4.21
N GLU A 153 18.30 -27.52 -5.15
CA GLU A 153 17.95 -28.87 -5.62
C GLU A 153 18.86 -29.39 -6.75
N SER A 154 19.64 -28.55 -7.41
CA SER A 154 20.51 -28.92 -8.52
C SER A 154 21.61 -29.88 -8.12
N SER A 155 21.87 -30.91 -8.90
CA SER A 155 22.92 -31.92 -8.63
C SER A 155 24.33 -31.43 -8.98
N SER A 156 24.44 -30.45 -9.88
CA SER A 156 25.72 -29.83 -10.25
C SER A 156 25.50 -28.35 -10.54
N LEU A 157 26.39 -27.53 -10.06
CA LEU A 157 26.44 -26.11 -10.37
C LEU A 157 27.60 -25.87 -11.33
N ASP A 158 27.27 -25.52 -12.54
CA ASP A 158 28.24 -25.16 -13.58
C ASP A 158 28.98 -23.87 -13.20
N GLY A 159 29.88 -23.97 -12.26
CA GLY A 159 30.88 -22.96 -11.93
C GLY A 159 30.41 -21.54 -11.64
N LYS A 160 29.11 -21.35 -11.36
CA LYS A 160 28.48 -20.04 -11.19
C LYS A 160 28.00 -19.83 -9.77
N GLY A 161 28.65 -20.42 -8.79
CA GLY A 161 28.35 -20.13 -7.37
C GLY A 161 28.82 -18.74 -6.95
N LEU A 162 28.58 -18.38 -5.71
CA LEU A 162 29.09 -17.19 -5.04
C LEU A 162 30.60 -16.97 -5.23
N ARG A 163 31.31 -17.98 -5.71
CA ARG A 163 32.74 -18.00 -5.99
C ARG A 163 33.18 -17.63 -7.38
N ARG A 164 32.32 -17.60 -8.39
CA ARG A 164 32.73 -16.83 -9.56
C ARG A 164 32.70 -15.37 -9.12
N GLU A 165 33.80 -15.04 -8.53
CA GLU A 165 34.24 -13.71 -8.27
C GLU A 165 34.03 -12.94 -9.57
N ASN A 166 32.83 -12.37 -9.71
CA ASN A 166 32.70 -11.21 -10.55
C ASN A 166 33.87 -10.31 -10.12
N GLY A 167 34.77 -9.95 -11.00
CA GLY A 167 35.93 -9.11 -10.65
C GLY A 167 35.51 -7.88 -9.88
N LYS A 168 34.28 -7.37 -10.12
CA LYS A 168 33.63 -6.28 -9.43
C LYS A 168 33.35 -6.56 -7.94
N ARG A 169 32.79 -7.74 -7.61
CA ARG A 169 32.52 -8.14 -6.21
C ARG A 169 33.81 -8.28 -5.40
N LYS A 170 34.82 -8.91 -6.00
CA LYS A 170 36.15 -9.03 -5.37
C LYS A 170 36.80 -7.69 -5.15
N ARG A 171 36.68 -6.77 -6.12
CA ARG A 171 37.15 -5.38 -5.98
C ARG A 171 36.43 -4.67 -4.84
N PHE A 172 35.11 -4.76 -4.73
CA PHE A 172 34.36 -4.15 -3.65
C PHE A 172 34.87 -4.62 -2.27
N PHE A 173 34.98 -5.92 -2.06
CA PHE A 173 35.44 -6.44 -0.77
C PHE A 173 36.88 -6.05 -0.47
N ARG A 174 37.76 -6.03 -1.46
CA ARG A 174 39.17 -5.67 -1.27
C ARG A 174 39.42 -4.18 -1.17
N GLU A 175 38.87 -3.42 -2.11
CA GLU A 175 39.23 -2.00 -2.28
C GLU A 175 38.38 -1.10 -1.38
N ILE A 176 37.11 -1.45 -1.20
CA ILE A 176 36.14 -0.67 -0.40
C ILE A 176 36.15 -1.10 1.05
N LEU A 177 35.98 -2.38 1.32
CA LEU A 177 35.92 -2.90 2.68
C LEU A 177 37.32 -3.27 3.27
N GLY A 178 38.36 -3.17 2.50
CA GLY A 178 39.72 -3.48 2.96
C GLY A 178 39.95 -4.95 3.34
N MET A 179 39.13 -5.86 2.85
CA MET A 179 39.21 -7.27 3.18
C MET A 179 40.33 -7.97 2.41
N SER A 180 41.18 -8.74 3.10
CA SER A 180 42.09 -9.67 2.44
C SER A 180 41.32 -10.79 1.75
N GLU A 181 41.83 -11.35 0.67
CA GLU A 181 41.22 -12.40 -0.12
C GLU A 181 40.81 -13.63 0.71
N ALA A 182 41.55 -13.93 1.78
CA ALA A 182 41.28 -15.03 2.70
C ALA A 182 40.05 -14.76 3.63
N LYS A 183 39.72 -13.48 3.84
CA LYS A 183 38.62 -13.04 4.73
C LYS A 183 37.32 -12.73 3.96
N ILE A 184 37.34 -12.73 2.60
CA ILE A 184 36.12 -12.53 1.85
C ILE A 184 35.16 -13.69 2.13
N PRO A 185 33.95 -13.39 2.68
CA PRO A 185 33.01 -14.46 3.01
C PRO A 185 32.58 -15.19 1.75
N ARG A 186 32.57 -16.51 1.82
CA ARG A 186 32.15 -17.40 0.72
C ARG A 186 30.65 -17.65 0.74
N THR A 187 30.06 -17.59 1.94
CA THR A 187 28.63 -17.59 2.21
C THR A 187 28.29 -16.47 3.15
N ILE A 188 27.05 -16.08 3.11
CA ILE A 188 26.44 -15.19 4.11
C ILE A 188 25.32 -16.01 4.71
N ASP A 189 25.40 -16.32 6.00
CA ASP A 189 24.49 -17.24 6.71
C ASP A 189 23.38 -16.48 7.46
N THR A 190 23.35 -15.14 7.36
CA THR A 190 22.26 -14.31 7.87
C THR A 190 21.52 -13.65 6.73
N SER A 191 20.28 -13.31 6.99
CA SER A 191 19.41 -12.59 6.08
C SER A 191 18.68 -11.49 6.84
N THR A 192 18.37 -10.41 6.13
CA THR A 192 17.46 -9.36 6.60
C THR A 192 16.19 -9.41 5.80
N VAL A 193 15.05 -9.32 6.49
CA VAL A 193 13.75 -9.20 5.85
C VAL A 193 13.42 -7.71 5.74
N LEU A 194 13.15 -7.27 4.52
CA LEU A 194 12.77 -5.90 4.17
C LEU A 194 11.31 -5.87 3.72
N VAL A 195 10.47 -5.08 4.38
CA VAL A 195 9.07 -4.90 4.03
C VAL A 195 8.90 -3.55 3.35
N MET A 196 8.53 -3.57 2.08
CA MET A 196 8.22 -2.39 1.28
C MET A 196 7.41 -2.79 0.04
N SER A 197 6.73 -1.84 -0.61
CA SER A 197 6.00 -2.12 -1.85
C SER A 197 6.92 -2.65 -2.95
N ARG A 198 6.37 -3.38 -3.91
CA ARG A 198 7.16 -3.93 -5.03
C ARG A 198 7.76 -2.83 -5.88
N GLU A 199 6.99 -1.80 -6.18
CA GLU A 199 7.43 -0.66 -6.97
C GLU A 199 8.63 0.05 -6.33
N CYS A 200 8.52 0.41 -5.05
CA CYS A 200 9.63 1.01 -4.31
C CYS A 200 10.85 0.07 -4.22
N ALA A 201 10.62 -1.24 -4.09
CA ALA A 201 11.71 -2.23 -4.06
C ALA A 201 12.45 -2.31 -5.40
N ASP A 202 11.72 -2.28 -6.50
CA ASP A 202 12.30 -2.31 -7.85
C ASP A 202 13.09 -1.03 -8.13
N GLU A 203 12.57 0.14 -7.77
CA GLU A 203 13.28 1.42 -7.87
C GLU A 203 14.54 1.44 -7.01
N LEU A 204 14.43 1.05 -5.74
CA LEU A 204 15.54 1.06 -4.81
C LEU A 204 16.65 0.09 -5.24
N ILE A 205 16.31 -1.19 -5.48
CA ILE A 205 17.32 -2.24 -5.73
C ILE A 205 17.97 -2.10 -7.12
N ASN A 206 17.19 -1.72 -8.13
CA ASN A 206 17.73 -1.51 -9.48
C ASN A 206 18.47 -0.17 -9.58
N GLY A 207 18.05 0.85 -8.84
CA GLY A 207 18.69 2.16 -8.79
C GLY A 207 19.97 2.21 -7.95
N LEU A 208 20.08 1.31 -6.95
CA LEU A 208 21.19 1.32 -5.99
C LEU A 208 22.46 0.69 -6.58
N SER A 209 23.52 1.47 -6.64
CA SER A 209 24.82 1.04 -7.11
C SER A 209 25.98 1.69 -6.37
N PHE A 210 27.17 1.10 -6.51
CA PHE A 210 28.40 1.62 -5.96
C PHE A 210 29.36 1.96 -7.12
N TRP A 211 29.92 3.15 -7.09
CA TRP A 211 30.97 3.52 -8.03
C TRP A 211 32.32 3.12 -7.46
N ILE A 212 33.05 2.26 -8.17
CA ILE A 212 34.37 1.75 -7.77
C ILE A 212 35.35 2.01 -8.88
N SER A 213 36.27 2.95 -8.65
CA SER A 213 37.31 3.35 -9.59
C SER A 213 36.75 3.77 -10.97
N ASP A 214 36.44 2.82 -11.84
CA ASP A 214 35.96 3.01 -13.21
C ASP A 214 34.73 2.17 -13.57
N ALA A 215 34.08 1.55 -12.58
CA ALA A 215 32.97 0.63 -12.79
C ALA A 215 31.84 0.79 -11.78
N TRP A 216 30.60 0.65 -12.25
CA TRP A 216 29.42 0.52 -11.43
C TRP A 216 29.20 -0.93 -10.99
N VAL A 217 28.84 -1.11 -9.73
CA VAL A 217 28.48 -2.41 -9.15
C VAL A 217 27.13 -2.28 -8.48
N SER A 218 26.11 -2.99 -8.96
CA SER A 218 24.81 -3.00 -8.33
C SER A 218 24.82 -3.83 -7.04
N LEU A 219 23.91 -3.55 -6.12
CA LEU A 219 23.78 -4.31 -4.88
C LEU A 219 23.52 -5.80 -5.17
N ALA A 220 22.69 -6.10 -6.17
CA ALA A 220 22.39 -7.48 -6.60
C ALA A 220 23.59 -8.23 -7.21
N GLU A 221 24.64 -7.52 -7.67
CA GLU A 221 25.92 -8.14 -8.07
C GLU A 221 26.80 -8.50 -6.86
N LEU A 222 26.59 -7.84 -5.71
CA LEU A 222 27.35 -8.10 -4.49
C LEU A 222 26.76 -9.26 -3.68
N VAL A 223 25.45 -9.29 -3.51
CA VAL A 223 24.75 -10.29 -2.68
C VAL A 223 23.46 -10.77 -3.37
N PRO A 224 23.04 -12.00 -3.08
CA PRO A 224 21.72 -12.48 -3.54
C PRO A 224 20.59 -11.70 -2.87
N ILE A 225 19.67 -11.20 -3.68
CA ILE A 225 18.47 -10.46 -3.26
C ILE A 225 17.26 -11.07 -3.96
N ALA A 226 16.16 -11.23 -3.27
CA ALA A 226 14.91 -11.68 -3.89
C ALA A 226 13.68 -11.02 -3.27
N TYR A 227 12.67 -10.79 -4.11
CA TYR A 227 11.34 -10.40 -3.70
C TYR A 227 10.46 -11.63 -3.49
N TYR A 228 9.67 -11.64 -2.43
CA TYR A 228 8.80 -12.73 -2.04
C TYR A 228 7.34 -12.28 -2.11
N THR A 229 6.54 -12.95 -2.93
CA THR A 229 5.08 -12.78 -2.93
C THR A 229 4.41 -13.66 -1.88
N ASP A 230 5.01 -14.83 -1.59
CA ASP A 230 4.73 -15.70 -0.45
C ASP A 230 6.06 -16.34 0.01
N SER A 231 6.09 -16.94 1.18
CA SER A 231 7.30 -17.55 1.80
C SER A 231 8.04 -18.55 0.90
N ASP A 232 7.34 -19.16 -0.07
CA ASP A 232 7.88 -20.19 -0.96
C ASP A 232 8.02 -19.72 -2.41
N GLN A 233 7.60 -18.48 -2.74
CA GLN A 233 7.70 -17.91 -4.08
C GLN A 233 8.65 -16.70 -4.07
N ALA A 234 9.88 -16.92 -4.56
CA ALA A 234 10.93 -15.92 -4.61
C ALA A 234 11.24 -15.50 -6.06
N TYR A 235 11.33 -14.20 -6.29
CA TYR A 235 11.74 -13.59 -7.56
C TYR A 235 13.10 -12.90 -7.36
N PRO A 236 14.20 -13.47 -7.90
CA PRO A 236 15.53 -12.92 -7.66
C PRO A 236 15.79 -11.64 -8.45
N TYR A 237 16.45 -10.68 -7.81
CA TYR A 237 17.09 -9.55 -8.47
C TYR A 237 18.46 -9.99 -9.02
N GLY A 238 18.67 -9.75 -10.31
CA GLY A 238 19.90 -10.17 -10.97
C GLY A 238 20.04 -11.70 -11.10
N ASN A 239 21.26 -12.15 -11.36
CA ASN A 239 21.56 -13.56 -11.57
C ASN A 239 21.95 -14.26 -10.26
N ASN A 240 21.18 -15.24 -9.85
CA ASN A 240 21.49 -16.15 -8.74
C ASN A 240 21.61 -17.63 -9.21
N PRO A 241 22.62 -17.96 -10.04
CA PRO A 241 22.74 -19.29 -10.65
C PRO A 241 23.04 -20.39 -9.62
N SER A 242 23.64 -20.02 -8.49
CA SER A 242 23.93 -20.97 -7.40
C SER A 242 22.71 -21.28 -6.54
N LYS A 243 21.58 -20.59 -6.79
CA LYS A 243 20.40 -20.66 -5.91
C LYS A 243 20.78 -20.42 -4.44
N ALA A 244 21.76 -19.55 -4.20
CA ALA A 244 22.11 -19.14 -2.84
C ALA A 244 20.90 -18.47 -2.19
N GLU A 245 20.73 -18.70 -0.91
CA GLU A 245 19.64 -18.07 -0.19
C GLU A 245 19.84 -16.54 -0.19
N PRO A 246 18.78 -15.77 -0.44
CA PRO A 246 18.89 -14.31 -0.44
C PRO A 246 19.33 -13.76 0.91
N VAL A 247 20.30 -12.86 0.90
CA VAL A 247 20.74 -12.07 2.05
C VAL A 247 19.70 -11.01 2.39
N LEU A 248 19.14 -10.39 1.35
CA LEU A 248 18.04 -9.44 1.49
C LEU A 248 16.77 -10.08 0.92
N LYS A 249 15.80 -10.35 1.80
CA LYS A 249 14.49 -10.93 1.48
C LYS A 249 13.46 -9.81 1.52
N ILE A 250 12.91 -9.44 0.38
CA ILE A 250 11.99 -8.29 0.25
C ILE A 250 10.57 -8.79 0.07
N THR A 251 9.60 -8.16 0.71
CA THR A 251 8.18 -8.47 0.55
C THR A 251 7.31 -7.23 0.80
N GLY A 252 6.16 -7.14 0.12
CA GLY A 252 5.16 -6.10 0.35
C GLY A 252 4.10 -6.46 1.41
N LYS A 253 4.22 -7.65 2.05
CA LYS A 253 3.21 -8.14 3.00
C LYS A 253 3.84 -8.50 4.34
N MET A 254 3.32 -7.92 5.44
CA MET A 254 3.82 -8.22 6.79
C MET A 254 3.60 -9.70 7.16
N SER A 255 2.48 -10.29 6.75
CA SER A 255 2.21 -11.72 6.95
C SER A 255 3.24 -12.63 6.27
N THR A 256 3.73 -12.25 5.07
CA THR A 256 4.83 -12.97 4.40
C THR A 256 6.16 -12.74 5.12
N ALA A 257 6.45 -11.51 5.57
CA ALA A 257 7.62 -11.21 6.39
C ALA A 257 7.64 -12.06 7.67
N ARG A 258 6.52 -12.17 8.36
CA ARG A 258 6.36 -13.02 9.55
C ARG A 258 6.66 -14.48 9.23
N LYS A 259 6.12 -15.05 8.14
CA LYS A 259 6.42 -16.42 7.72
C LYS A 259 7.92 -16.61 7.41
N LEU A 260 8.54 -15.67 6.70
CA LEU A 260 9.98 -15.70 6.40
C LEU A 260 10.84 -15.67 7.66
N LEU A 261 10.50 -14.79 8.62
CA LEU A 261 11.21 -14.67 9.90
C LEU A 261 11.08 -15.93 10.79
N LEU A 262 9.96 -16.63 10.70
CA LEU A 262 9.67 -17.84 11.47
C LEU A 262 10.22 -19.13 10.82
N LYS A 263 10.65 -19.05 9.56
CA LYS A 263 11.21 -20.22 8.86
C LYS A 263 12.47 -20.69 9.55
N ARG A 264 12.51 -21.96 9.96
CA ARG A 264 13.65 -22.55 10.68
C ARG A 264 14.75 -23.06 9.74
N GLU A 265 14.42 -23.21 8.48
CA GLU A 265 15.32 -23.69 7.43
C GLU A 265 15.94 -22.48 6.70
N GLY A 266 17.20 -22.61 6.32
CA GLY A 266 17.92 -21.59 5.60
C GLY A 266 18.74 -20.64 6.49
N ASN A 267 19.01 -19.44 5.98
CA ASN A 267 19.77 -18.41 6.70
C ASN A 267 19.05 -17.94 7.96
N ARG A 268 19.81 -17.67 9.01
CA ARG A 268 19.29 -17.02 10.21
C ARG A 268 18.82 -15.60 9.83
N ASN A 269 17.58 -15.26 10.12
CA ASN A 269 17.07 -13.92 9.93
C ASN A 269 17.56 -13.01 11.08
N ALA A 270 18.53 -12.13 10.78
CA ALA A 270 19.13 -11.25 11.77
C ALA A 270 18.28 -10.00 12.00
N GLY A 271 17.65 -9.46 10.96
CA GLY A 271 16.95 -8.19 11.00
C GLY A 271 15.60 -8.17 10.30
N LEU A 272 14.77 -7.23 10.74
CA LEU A 272 13.54 -6.80 10.10
C LEU A 272 13.63 -5.30 9.83
N ILE A 273 13.37 -4.88 8.61
CA ILE A 273 13.28 -3.47 8.22
C ILE A 273 11.92 -3.25 7.58
N VAL A 274 11.17 -2.27 8.05
CA VAL A 274 9.87 -1.88 7.48
C VAL A 274 10.00 -0.45 6.97
N LEU A 275 9.84 -0.26 5.66
CA LEU A 275 9.94 1.04 5.01
C LEU A 275 8.56 1.54 4.58
N GLY A 276 8.24 2.75 5.01
CA GLY A 276 7.02 3.43 4.68
C GLY A 276 5.89 3.18 5.66
N ASP A 277 5.10 4.22 5.88
CA ASP A 277 3.97 4.27 6.79
C ASP A 277 2.83 3.32 6.39
N GLU A 278 2.62 3.13 5.09
CA GLU A 278 1.63 2.20 4.56
C GLU A 278 1.92 0.74 4.98
N MET A 279 3.20 0.31 4.91
CA MET A 279 3.58 -1.04 5.34
C MET A 279 3.37 -1.25 6.83
N ILE A 280 3.54 -0.20 7.63
CA ILE A 280 3.32 -0.22 9.07
C ILE A 280 1.83 -0.29 9.39
N ARG A 281 1.00 0.52 8.75
CA ARG A 281 -0.46 0.48 8.92
C ARG A 281 -1.04 -0.89 8.56
N ARG A 282 -0.63 -1.44 7.41
CA ARG A 282 -1.05 -2.78 6.97
C ARG A 282 -0.57 -3.91 7.88
N GLY A 283 0.53 -3.70 8.58
CA GLY A 283 1.11 -4.68 9.51
C GLY A 283 0.74 -4.47 10.97
N GLU A 284 -0.23 -3.61 11.29
CA GLU A 284 -0.58 -3.23 12.66
C GLU A 284 -0.91 -4.44 13.56
N SER A 285 -1.46 -5.51 12.99
CA SER A 285 -1.77 -6.75 13.72
C SER A 285 -0.57 -7.65 14.00
N GLU A 286 0.42 -7.71 13.09
CA GLU A 286 1.58 -8.61 13.22
C GLU A 286 2.82 -7.91 13.80
N LEU A 287 2.92 -6.61 13.63
CA LEU A 287 4.10 -5.83 13.97
C LEU A 287 4.48 -5.87 15.45
N PRO A 288 3.54 -5.76 16.43
CA PRO A 288 3.89 -5.86 17.85
C PRO A 288 4.55 -7.19 18.22
N GLU A 289 4.03 -8.32 17.73
CA GLU A 289 4.65 -9.64 17.94
C GLU A 289 6.07 -9.70 17.39
N LEU A 290 6.30 -9.11 16.21
CA LEU A 290 7.61 -9.14 15.55
C LEU A 290 8.62 -8.23 16.24
N ILE A 291 8.17 -7.06 16.73
CA ILE A 291 9.00 -6.12 17.49
C ILE A 291 9.46 -6.72 18.82
N GLU A 292 8.61 -7.45 19.52
CA GLU A 292 8.96 -8.08 20.81
C GLU A 292 9.82 -9.34 20.66
N ARG A 293 10.01 -9.82 19.44
CA ARG A 293 10.67 -11.11 19.19
C ARG A 293 12.19 -11.06 19.35
N LYS A 294 12.69 -11.48 20.49
CA LYS A 294 14.13 -11.49 20.84
C LYS A 294 15.04 -12.32 19.91
N SER A 295 14.46 -13.17 19.05
CA SER A 295 15.25 -13.92 18.05
C SER A 295 15.68 -13.05 16.87
N ILE A 296 15.06 -11.89 16.66
CA ILE A 296 15.44 -10.89 15.68
C ILE A 296 16.40 -9.92 16.38
N GLN A 297 17.58 -9.74 15.84
CA GLN A 297 18.63 -8.93 16.49
C GLN A 297 18.31 -7.43 16.42
N TYR A 298 17.79 -6.96 15.28
CA TYR A 298 17.37 -5.57 15.11
C TYR A 298 16.08 -5.47 14.30
N VAL A 299 15.26 -4.49 14.68
CA VAL A 299 14.05 -4.10 13.95
C VAL A 299 14.14 -2.61 13.66
N TYR A 300 14.03 -2.21 12.39
CA TYR A 300 13.94 -0.81 12.00
C TYR A 300 12.59 -0.52 11.38
N LEU A 301 11.99 0.57 11.85
CA LEU A 301 10.79 1.16 11.29
C LEU A 301 11.17 2.52 10.74
N SER A 302 11.09 2.71 9.42
CA SER A 302 11.51 3.93 8.76
C SER A 302 10.33 4.56 8.04
N VAL A 303 9.96 5.77 8.47
CA VAL A 303 8.84 6.53 7.92
C VAL A 303 9.21 8.00 7.76
N PRO A 304 8.55 8.70 6.84
CA PRO A 304 8.65 10.15 6.78
C PRO A 304 8.12 10.81 8.06
N ILE A 305 8.70 11.94 8.46
CA ILE A 305 8.31 12.66 9.69
C ILE A 305 6.89 13.23 9.64
N ASP A 306 6.30 13.36 8.45
CA ASP A 306 4.92 13.78 8.23
C ASP A 306 3.90 12.63 8.33
N SER A 307 4.35 11.41 8.56
CA SER A 307 3.46 10.26 8.72
C SER A 307 2.57 10.36 9.97
N ASP A 308 1.32 9.95 9.83
CA ASP A 308 0.34 9.89 10.92
C ASP A 308 0.65 8.80 11.96
N VAL A 309 1.44 7.77 11.57
CA VAL A 309 1.83 6.68 12.48
C VAL A 309 2.82 7.11 13.57
N VAL A 310 3.45 8.28 13.44
CA VAL A 310 4.47 8.77 14.38
C VAL A 310 3.95 8.89 15.82
N GLU A 311 2.73 9.42 16.00
CA GLU A 311 2.14 9.59 17.34
C GLU A 311 1.90 8.23 18.02
N LYS A 312 1.29 7.29 17.30
CA LYS A 312 1.04 5.93 17.80
C LYS A 312 2.34 5.22 18.22
N PHE A 313 3.43 5.48 17.49
CA PHE A 313 4.73 4.89 17.82
C PHE A 313 5.33 5.41 19.11
N ILE A 314 5.31 6.72 19.29
CA ILE A 314 5.84 7.35 20.50
C ILE A 314 5.13 6.82 21.74
N GLU A 315 3.83 6.59 21.62
CA GLU A 315 3.00 6.10 22.73
C GLU A 315 3.21 4.60 23.03
N ASN A 316 3.47 3.79 21.98
CA ASN A 316 3.48 2.32 22.13
C ASN A 316 4.88 1.71 22.33
N TYR A 317 5.96 2.41 22.00
CA TYR A 317 7.32 1.85 22.00
C TYR A 317 8.32 2.72 22.78
N ASP A 318 8.22 2.69 24.11
CA ASP A 318 9.06 3.51 25.01
C ASP A 318 10.56 3.15 24.95
N GLU A 319 10.91 1.91 24.65
CA GLU A 319 12.30 1.41 24.64
C GLU A 319 12.99 1.57 23.27
N ALA A 320 12.29 2.08 22.23
CA ALA A 320 12.88 2.24 20.90
C ALA A 320 13.94 3.36 20.86
N ASN A 321 15.04 3.10 20.14
CA ASN A 321 16.01 4.13 19.81
C ASN A 321 15.43 5.00 18.69
N ILE A 322 15.34 6.32 18.85
CA ILE A 322 14.70 7.22 17.88
C ILE A 322 15.76 8.06 17.17
N PHE A 323 15.66 8.12 15.84
CA PHE A 323 16.29 9.09 14.99
C PHE A 323 15.20 9.94 14.34
N ALA A 324 15.18 11.26 14.60
CA ALA A 324 14.12 12.12 14.09
C ALA A 324 14.71 13.37 13.41
N CYS A 325 14.31 13.59 12.15
CA CYS A 325 14.64 14.80 11.41
C CYS A 325 13.68 15.95 11.79
N THR A 326 13.68 16.33 13.09
CA THR A 326 12.94 17.50 13.55
C THR A 326 13.57 18.79 13.02
N LYS A 327 12.83 19.91 13.08
CA LYS A 327 13.34 21.20 12.67
C LYS A 327 14.63 21.55 13.40
N ASP A 328 14.67 21.41 14.72
CA ASP A 328 15.84 21.75 15.55
C ASP A 328 17.03 20.84 15.26
N PHE A 329 16.78 19.54 15.08
CA PHE A 329 17.81 18.59 14.68
C PHE A 329 18.44 18.95 13.33
N LEU A 330 17.62 19.31 12.33
CA LEU A 330 18.10 19.69 11.01
C LEU A 330 18.88 20.99 11.02
N LEU A 331 18.42 22.01 11.75
CA LEU A 331 19.13 23.29 11.91
C LEU A 331 20.54 23.08 12.48
N CYS A 332 20.71 22.17 13.43
CA CYS A 332 22.01 21.89 14.06
C CYS A 332 22.92 21.00 13.22
N ASN A 333 22.37 20.11 12.41
CA ASN A 333 23.12 18.98 11.84
C ASN A 333 23.15 18.94 10.32
N TYR A 334 22.38 19.77 9.63
CA TYR A 334 22.38 19.81 8.17
C TYR A 334 23.21 20.98 7.63
N VAL A 335 24.02 20.66 6.61
CA VAL A 335 24.76 21.65 5.82
C VAL A 335 24.45 21.32 4.35
N LYS A 336 24.00 22.33 3.61
CA LYS A 336 23.61 22.15 2.20
C LYS A 336 24.82 21.67 1.39
N PRO A 337 24.72 20.53 0.70
CA PRO A 337 25.83 19.98 -0.10
C PRO A 337 26.21 20.91 -1.25
N ALA A 338 27.48 20.91 -1.60
CA ALA A 338 27.98 21.65 -2.76
C ALA A 338 27.64 20.96 -4.11
N ILE A 339 27.27 19.67 -4.06
CA ILE A 339 26.95 18.87 -5.25
C ILE A 339 25.44 19.02 -5.51
N SER A 340 25.07 19.46 -6.72
CA SER A 340 23.69 19.49 -7.20
C SER A 340 23.48 18.28 -8.12
N ASN A 341 22.49 17.47 -7.80
CA ASN A 341 21.94 16.41 -8.62
C ASN A 341 20.49 16.14 -8.16
N PRO A 342 19.65 15.44 -8.94
CA PRO A 342 18.24 15.24 -8.61
C PRO A 342 17.99 14.74 -7.18
N GLU A 343 18.76 13.77 -6.70
CA GLU A 343 18.60 13.20 -5.36
C GLU A 343 18.97 14.19 -4.24
N THR A 344 20.06 14.93 -4.44
CA THR A 344 20.51 15.96 -3.49
C THR A 344 19.58 17.17 -3.48
N ASP A 345 19.08 17.58 -4.65
CA ASP A 345 18.17 18.71 -4.78
C ASP A 345 16.80 18.38 -4.16
N ALA A 346 16.31 17.14 -4.33
CA ALA A 346 15.11 16.66 -3.66
C ALA A 346 15.27 16.63 -2.12
N LEU A 347 16.39 16.12 -1.62
CA LEU A 347 16.72 16.17 -0.18
C LEU A 347 16.75 17.60 0.35
N ASN A 348 17.41 18.53 -0.36
CA ASN A 348 17.48 19.93 0.00
C ASN A 348 16.08 20.56 0.07
N ALA A 349 15.23 20.33 -0.94
CA ALA A 349 13.89 20.87 -0.99
C ALA A 349 13.01 20.36 0.18
N GLN A 350 13.13 19.09 0.53
CA GLN A 350 12.40 18.51 1.66
C GLN A 350 12.87 19.07 3.00
N ILE A 351 14.18 19.24 3.18
CA ILE A 351 14.75 19.84 4.39
C ILE A 351 14.32 21.31 4.49
N ASP A 352 14.45 22.07 3.39
CA ASP A 352 13.99 23.46 3.34
C ASP A 352 12.49 23.57 3.68
N ALA A 353 11.66 22.62 3.23
CA ALA A 353 10.23 22.58 3.55
C ALA A 353 9.91 22.24 5.01
N ILE A 354 10.85 21.66 5.76
CA ILE A 354 10.72 21.43 7.21
C ILE A 354 11.26 22.63 7.99
N VAL A 355 12.47 23.09 7.65
CA VAL A 355 13.20 24.12 8.39
C VAL A 355 12.60 25.51 8.19
N ASP A 356 12.31 25.87 6.93
CA ASP A 356 11.81 27.19 6.53
C ASP A 356 10.28 27.21 6.34
N LYS A 357 9.57 26.25 6.94
CA LYS A 357 8.11 26.15 6.82
C LYS A 357 7.41 27.38 7.36
N GLU A 358 6.58 27.99 6.54
CA GLU A 358 5.67 29.08 6.90
C GLU A 358 4.22 28.65 6.77
N ILE A 359 3.49 28.72 7.87
CA ILE A 359 2.07 28.38 7.90
C ILE A 359 1.29 29.69 8.08
N ASN A 360 0.61 30.11 7.02
CA ASN A 360 -0.19 31.32 7.00
C ASN A 360 -1.66 30.97 7.25
N THR A 361 -2.28 31.54 8.27
CA THR A 361 -3.70 31.37 8.54
C THR A 361 -4.50 32.55 8.01
N VAL A 362 -5.50 32.25 7.18
CA VAL A 362 -6.52 33.22 6.74
C VAL A 362 -7.74 33.01 7.60
N GLU A 363 -7.86 33.82 8.64
CA GLU A 363 -8.97 33.77 9.58
C GLU A 363 -10.16 34.56 9.06
N LEU A 364 -11.31 33.89 8.95
CA LEU A 364 -12.53 34.48 8.43
C LEU A 364 -13.57 34.56 9.55
N PRO A 365 -14.26 35.70 9.68
CA PRO A 365 -15.38 35.79 10.60
C PRO A 365 -16.44 34.77 10.16
N SER A 366 -16.82 33.90 11.07
CA SER A 366 -17.77 32.83 10.81
C SER A 366 -19.18 33.24 11.27
N LEU A 367 -20.18 32.82 10.48
CA LEU A 367 -21.58 32.80 10.90
C LEU A 367 -21.84 31.66 11.90
N ILE A 368 -20.93 30.69 11.97
CA ILE A 368 -20.91 29.62 12.98
C ILE A 368 -19.78 29.97 13.96
N SER A 369 -20.14 30.63 15.08
CA SER A 369 -19.17 30.91 16.15
C SER A 369 -18.70 29.64 16.84
N TRP A 370 -17.63 29.75 17.62
CA TRP A 370 -17.17 28.63 18.46
C TRP A 370 -18.25 28.12 19.41
N ASP A 371 -19.00 29.04 20.05
CA ASP A 371 -20.09 28.66 20.95
C ASP A 371 -21.19 27.89 20.23
N THR A 372 -21.59 28.34 19.02
CA THR A 372 -22.60 27.66 18.20
C THR A 372 -22.11 26.27 17.76
N TYR A 373 -20.84 26.15 17.37
CA TYR A 373 -20.22 24.85 16.99
C TYR A 373 -20.18 23.89 18.18
N ARG A 374 -19.79 24.39 19.37
CA ARG A 374 -19.77 23.63 20.62
C ARG A 374 -21.18 23.15 21.00
N GLU A 375 -22.17 24.02 20.89
CA GLU A 375 -23.57 23.68 21.17
C GLU A 375 -24.07 22.60 20.22
N PHE A 376 -23.76 22.70 18.91
CA PHE A 376 -24.05 21.69 17.92
C PHE A 376 -23.43 20.33 18.29
N LYS A 377 -22.14 20.29 18.57
CA LYS A 377 -21.43 19.04 18.91
C LYS A 377 -21.97 18.42 20.20
N THR A 378 -22.25 19.21 21.19
CA THR A 378 -22.82 18.74 22.47
C THR A 378 -24.24 18.18 22.27
N ALA A 379 -25.07 18.82 21.46
CA ALA A 379 -26.41 18.32 21.14
C ALA A 379 -26.35 17.01 20.34
N MET A 380 -25.46 16.92 19.34
CA MET A 380 -25.20 15.70 18.55
C MET A 380 -24.73 14.54 19.43
N TYR A 381 -23.81 14.81 20.37
CA TYR A 381 -23.32 13.80 21.30
C TYR A 381 -24.39 13.29 22.24
N PHE A 382 -25.25 14.19 22.72
CA PHE A 382 -26.40 13.82 23.53
C PHE A 382 -27.36 12.90 22.79
N ILE A 383 -27.67 13.21 21.52
CA ILE A 383 -28.51 12.38 20.67
C ILE A 383 -27.86 11.00 20.43
N LYS A 384 -26.56 10.98 20.10
CA LYS A 384 -25.79 9.73 19.91
C LYS A 384 -25.86 8.83 21.13
N SER A 385 -25.64 9.40 22.32
CA SER A 385 -25.49 8.67 23.59
C SER A 385 -26.81 8.24 24.23
N ALA A 386 -27.95 8.67 23.68
CA ALA A 386 -29.26 8.32 24.21
C ALA A 386 -29.61 6.85 24.01
N GLU A 387 -30.19 6.21 25.00
CA GLU A 387 -30.69 4.82 24.97
C GLU A 387 -31.92 4.64 24.07
N TYR A 388 -31.93 5.30 22.92
CA TYR A 388 -32.96 5.20 21.91
C TYR A 388 -32.34 4.73 20.61
N GLU A 389 -32.58 3.49 20.22
CA GLU A 389 -32.08 2.91 18.97
C GLU A 389 -33.12 3.00 17.86
N SER A 390 -32.75 3.63 16.75
CA SER A 390 -33.63 3.77 15.59
C SER A 390 -32.80 4.10 14.37
N ASP A 391 -33.07 3.49 13.22
CA ASP A 391 -32.41 3.82 11.95
C ASP A 391 -32.56 5.31 11.62
N LYS A 392 -33.70 5.93 11.96
CA LYS A 392 -33.89 7.38 11.77
C LYS A 392 -33.01 8.25 12.66
N LYS A 393 -32.63 7.78 13.85
CA LYS A 393 -31.62 8.46 14.67
C LYS A 393 -30.26 8.40 14.02
N ASP A 394 -29.89 7.24 13.48
CA ASP A 394 -28.64 7.02 12.80
C ASP A 394 -28.55 7.92 11.55
N GLU A 395 -29.58 7.94 10.72
CA GLU A 395 -29.65 8.81 9.53
C GLU A 395 -29.66 10.30 9.88
N PHE A 396 -30.33 10.69 10.98
CA PHE A 396 -30.29 12.07 11.48
C PHE A 396 -28.87 12.50 11.80
N ILE A 397 -28.12 11.66 12.54
CA ILE A 397 -26.73 11.95 12.91
C ILE A 397 -25.86 12.01 11.67
N LEU A 398 -26.02 11.08 10.72
CA LEU A 398 -25.28 11.03 9.47
C LEU A 398 -25.42 12.34 8.68
N HIS A 399 -26.67 12.73 8.38
CA HIS A 399 -26.93 13.93 7.58
C HIS A 399 -26.54 15.21 8.31
N ALA A 400 -26.82 15.33 9.62
CA ALA A 400 -26.48 16.51 10.39
C ALA A 400 -24.96 16.73 10.48
N TYR A 401 -24.19 15.65 10.74
CA TYR A 401 -22.75 15.72 10.85
C TYR A 401 -22.08 16.05 9.50
N SER A 402 -22.55 15.40 8.44
CA SER A 402 -22.03 15.64 7.08
C SER A 402 -22.34 17.06 6.58
N LEU A 403 -23.54 17.59 6.86
CA LEU A 403 -23.88 18.98 6.53
C LEU A 403 -23.02 20.00 7.27
N MET A 404 -22.78 19.78 8.57
CA MET A 404 -21.92 20.68 9.34
C MET A 404 -20.48 20.65 8.79
N LYS A 405 -19.92 19.46 8.47
CA LYS A 405 -18.61 19.33 7.83
C LYS A 405 -18.59 20.07 6.49
N LEU A 406 -19.63 19.92 5.68
CA LEU A 406 -19.75 20.65 4.39
C LEU A 406 -19.68 22.15 4.60
N PHE A 407 -20.49 22.73 5.51
CA PHE A 407 -20.50 24.16 5.75
C PHE A 407 -19.18 24.71 6.28
N MET A 408 -18.48 23.91 7.09
CA MET A 408 -17.18 24.31 7.64
C MET A 408 -16.06 24.29 6.60
N THR A 409 -16.10 23.40 5.61
CA THR A 409 -14.99 23.19 4.67
C THR A 409 -15.27 23.66 3.26
N SER A 410 -16.52 23.98 2.90
CA SER A 410 -16.87 24.44 1.55
C SER A 410 -16.18 25.76 1.18
N VAL A 411 -15.70 25.82 -0.06
CA VAL A 411 -15.16 27.02 -0.74
C VAL A 411 -15.99 27.37 -1.99
N PHE A 412 -17.30 27.15 -1.89
CA PHE A 412 -18.31 27.41 -2.91
C PHE A 412 -19.64 27.70 -2.19
N SER A 413 -20.57 28.37 -2.87
CA SER A 413 -21.90 28.61 -2.31
C SER A 413 -22.75 27.34 -2.35
N VAL A 414 -23.71 27.19 -1.42
CA VAL A 414 -24.64 26.09 -1.44
C VAL A 414 -25.45 26.06 -2.74
N LYS A 415 -25.83 27.22 -3.24
CA LYS A 415 -26.50 27.38 -4.51
C LYS A 415 -25.73 26.81 -5.69
N ASP A 416 -24.44 27.10 -5.78
CA ASP A 416 -23.57 26.57 -6.84
C ASP A 416 -23.54 25.02 -6.79
N MET A 417 -23.47 24.45 -5.60
CA MET A 417 -23.51 23.00 -5.43
C MET A 417 -24.83 22.42 -5.90
N GLU A 418 -25.96 22.99 -5.48
CA GLU A 418 -27.29 22.50 -5.86
C GLU A 418 -27.56 22.64 -7.36
N GLU A 419 -27.09 23.74 -8.00
CA GLU A 419 -27.17 23.93 -9.45
C GLU A 419 -26.36 22.86 -10.22
N LEU A 420 -25.20 22.45 -9.74
CA LEU A 420 -24.39 21.40 -10.37
C LEU A 420 -25.01 20.01 -10.17
N ILE A 421 -25.66 19.76 -9.05
CA ILE A 421 -26.44 18.53 -8.80
C ILE A 421 -27.65 18.49 -9.76
N ASP A 422 -28.40 19.59 -9.89
CA ASP A 422 -29.57 19.67 -10.78
C ASP A 422 -29.20 19.48 -12.26
N SER A 423 -28.06 20.02 -12.65
CA SER A 423 -27.53 19.87 -14.01
C SER A 423 -26.86 18.51 -14.28
N LYS A 424 -26.83 17.60 -13.29
CA LYS A 424 -26.19 16.28 -13.34
C LYS A 424 -24.68 16.33 -13.63
N GLN A 425 -24.03 17.42 -13.28
CA GLN A 425 -22.57 17.51 -13.31
C GLN A 425 -21.93 16.94 -12.04
N LEU A 426 -22.72 16.86 -10.95
CA LEU A 426 -22.44 16.13 -9.72
C LEU A 426 -23.50 15.05 -9.55
N GLU A 427 -23.09 13.78 -9.59
CA GLU A 427 -23.97 12.63 -9.41
C GLU A 427 -23.62 11.91 -8.09
N GLY A 428 -24.60 11.26 -7.45
CA GLY A 428 -24.40 10.45 -6.27
C GLY A 428 -24.34 11.24 -4.94
N ILE A 429 -24.60 12.53 -4.97
CA ILE A 429 -24.61 13.40 -3.77
C ILE A 429 -25.98 14.02 -3.61
N ASP A 430 -26.52 13.92 -2.39
CA ASP A 430 -27.80 14.54 -2.04
C ASP A 430 -27.63 16.04 -1.82
N LYS A 431 -28.64 16.81 -2.25
CA LYS A 431 -28.66 18.26 -2.03
C LYS A 431 -28.68 18.59 -0.53
N PRO A 432 -27.98 19.67 -0.13
CA PRO A 432 -28.05 20.16 1.25
C PRO A 432 -29.49 20.46 1.71
N ASP A 433 -30.35 21.02 0.86
CA ASP A 433 -31.77 21.25 1.13
C ASP A 433 -32.53 19.94 1.40
N THR A 434 -32.29 18.91 0.59
CA THR A 434 -32.91 17.58 0.78
C THR A 434 -32.47 16.96 2.10
N ARG A 435 -31.18 16.99 2.41
CA ARG A 435 -30.64 16.47 3.68
C ARG A 435 -31.25 17.19 4.88
N LEU A 436 -31.38 18.51 4.81
CA LEU A 436 -31.97 19.30 5.90
C LEU A 436 -33.46 18.96 6.11
N SER A 437 -34.20 18.76 5.01
CA SER A 437 -35.57 18.30 5.06
C SER A 437 -35.71 16.91 5.71
N CYS A 438 -34.81 15.98 5.35
CA CYS A 438 -34.79 14.64 5.98
C CYS A 438 -34.49 14.72 7.49
N ILE A 439 -33.53 15.50 7.92
CA ILE A 439 -33.19 15.69 9.35
C ILE A 439 -34.44 16.20 10.11
N THR A 440 -35.17 17.15 9.53
CA THR A 440 -36.39 17.70 10.14
C THR A 440 -37.47 16.65 10.25
N GLU A 441 -37.67 15.83 9.20
CA GLU A 441 -38.66 14.72 9.23
C GLU A 441 -38.28 13.67 10.30
N TYR A 442 -37.02 13.29 10.37
CA TYR A 442 -36.56 12.28 11.33
C TYR A 442 -36.73 12.75 12.79
N SER A 443 -36.48 14.03 13.07
CA SER A 443 -36.62 14.60 14.41
C SER A 443 -38.02 14.45 15.00
N HIS A 444 -39.04 14.48 14.14
CA HIS A 444 -40.44 14.30 14.59
C HIS A 444 -40.73 12.87 15.11
N THR A 445 -39.90 11.91 14.80
CA THR A 445 -40.04 10.53 15.29
C THR A 445 -39.34 10.29 16.62
N PHE A 446 -38.60 11.28 17.13
CA PHE A 446 -37.84 11.15 18.37
C PHE A 446 -38.72 11.30 19.62
N PRO A 447 -38.34 10.69 20.74
CA PRO A 447 -38.94 10.99 22.05
C PRO A 447 -38.77 12.49 22.39
N GLU A 448 -39.67 13.04 23.16
CA GLU A 448 -39.75 14.47 23.50
C GLU A 448 -38.43 15.06 24.01
N TYR A 449 -37.70 14.33 24.87
CA TYR A 449 -36.42 14.77 25.41
C TYR A 449 -35.28 14.84 24.33
N LEU A 450 -35.39 14.11 23.24
CA LEU A 450 -34.47 14.19 22.12
C LEU A 450 -34.91 15.25 21.10
N GLN A 451 -36.22 15.51 20.97
CA GLN A 451 -36.71 16.53 20.04
C GLN A 451 -36.18 17.92 20.36
N GLU A 452 -36.04 18.25 21.65
CA GLU A 452 -35.40 19.53 22.07
C GLU A 452 -33.99 19.64 21.55
N LYS A 453 -33.19 18.59 21.67
CA LYS A 453 -31.81 18.59 21.18
C LYS A 453 -31.70 18.57 19.66
N ALA A 454 -32.62 17.83 19.02
CA ALA A 454 -32.70 17.82 17.55
C ALA A 454 -33.08 19.20 17.00
N ALA A 455 -34.00 19.91 17.67
CA ALA A 455 -34.37 21.28 17.29
C ALA A 455 -33.17 22.26 17.34
N VAL A 456 -32.31 22.14 18.33
CA VAL A 456 -31.05 22.91 18.40
C VAL A 456 -30.18 22.64 17.19
N VAL A 457 -29.95 21.35 16.86
CA VAL A 457 -29.14 20.94 15.70
C VAL A 457 -29.74 21.49 14.40
N ILE A 458 -31.05 21.33 14.20
CA ILE A 458 -31.74 21.78 12.98
C ILE A 458 -31.63 23.30 12.83
N ASN A 459 -31.91 24.06 13.88
CA ASN A 459 -31.85 25.52 13.84
C ASN A 459 -30.45 26.03 13.47
N ILE A 460 -29.39 25.40 14.01
CA ILE A 460 -28.00 25.76 13.67
C ILE A 460 -27.72 25.47 12.20
N LEU A 461 -28.14 24.30 11.69
CA LEU A 461 -27.93 23.91 10.30
C LEU A 461 -28.74 24.78 9.31
N GLU A 462 -29.99 25.17 9.65
CA GLU A 462 -30.80 26.07 8.86
C GLU A 462 -30.16 27.47 8.74
N ILE A 463 -29.69 28.01 9.86
CA ILE A 463 -28.96 29.29 9.87
C ILE A 463 -27.70 29.20 9.01
N ALA A 464 -26.96 28.11 9.12
CA ALA A 464 -25.76 27.87 8.31
C ALA A 464 -26.12 27.76 6.81
N TYR A 465 -27.12 26.97 6.46
CA TYR A 465 -27.61 26.80 5.10
C TYR A 465 -27.97 28.16 4.45
N LEU A 466 -28.82 28.95 5.12
CA LEU A 466 -29.23 30.27 4.63
C LEU A 466 -28.05 31.25 4.50
N SER A 467 -27.11 31.15 5.42
CA SER A 467 -25.94 32.01 5.46
C SER A 467 -24.94 31.78 4.34
N PHE A 468 -24.78 30.49 3.94
CA PHE A 468 -23.88 30.07 2.88
C PHE A 468 -24.58 29.89 1.53
N PHE A 469 -25.88 30.16 1.42
CA PHE A 469 -26.65 29.90 0.22
C PHE A 469 -26.11 30.64 -1.01
N ASP A 470 -26.05 31.97 -0.98
CA ASP A 470 -25.59 32.80 -2.12
C ASP A 470 -24.11 33.18 -2.04
N ARG A 471 -23.48 33.07 -0.88
CA ARG A 471 -22.11 33.56 -0.64
C ARG A 471 -21.35 32.66 0.29
N ASN A 472 -20.11 32.39 -0.02
CA ASN A 472 -19.19 31.70 0.87
C ASN A 472 -17.93 32.56 1.13
N PRO A 473 -17.62 32.95 2.39
CA PRO A 473 -16.42 33.72 2.69
C PRO A 473 -15.12 33.02 2.29
N LYS A 474 -15.03 31.68 2.41
CA LYS A 474 -13.87 30.87 2.00
C LYS A 474 -13.68 30.86 0.49
N GLU A 475 -14.78 30.91 -0.30
CA GLU A 475 -14.71 31.05 -1.75
C GLU A 475 -13.96 32.31 -2.15
N LYS A 476 -14.37 33.46 -1.54
CA LYS A 476 -13.72 34.76 -1.82
C LYS A 476 -12.24 34.74 -1.37
N ALA A 477 -11.96 34.16 -0.18
CA ALA A 477 -10.59 34.08 0.32
C ALA A 477 -9.70 33.24 -0.60
N LEU A 478 -10.21 32.11 -1.09
CA LEU A 478 -9.50 31.24 -2.04
C LEU A 478 -9.22 31.99 -3.36
N ALA A 479 -10.22 32.70 -3.90
CA ALA A 479 -10.05 33.52 -5.09
C ALA A 479 -8.98 34.60 -4.88
N ASP A 480 -9.04 35.33 -3.77
CA ASP A 480 -8.07 36.40 -3.42
C ASP A 480 -6.63 35.83 -3.28
N ILE A 481 -6.46 34.62 -2.72
CA ILE A 481 -5.15 33.94 -2.61
C ILE A 481 -4.63 33.60 -4.01
N LEU A 482 -5.48 33.00 -4.86
CA LEU A 482 -5.11 32.61 -6.22
C LEU A 482 -4.75 33.79 -7.09
N GLU A 483 -5.45 34.92 -6.98
CA GLU A 483 -5.18 36.15 -7.74
C GLU A 483 -3.86 36.81 -7.32
N LYS A 484 -3.51 36.77 -6.05
CA LYS A 484 -2.31 37.44 -5.50
C LYS A 484 -1.04 36.64 -5.65
N THR A 485 -1.14 35.32 -5.68
CA THR A 485 0.03 34.44 -5.71
C THR A 485 0.72 34.41 -7.06
N THR A 486 2.05 34.29 -7.06
CA THR A 486 2.88 34.08 -8.26
C THR A 486 3.31 32.64 -8.43
N ALA A 487 2.93 31.75 -7.50
CA ALA A 487 3.26 30.34 -7.50
C ALA A 487 2.82 29.64 -8.81
N LYS A 488 3.62 28.71 -9.32
CA LYS A 488 3.35 27.98 -10.57
C LYS A 488 2.96 26.52 -10.34
N ASN A 489 3.17 26.01 -9.13
CA ASN A 489 2.76 24.67 -8.75
C ASN A 489 2.00 24.76 -7.42
N ILE A 490 0.67 24.75 -7.48
CA ILE A 490 -0.22 24.97 -6.33
C ILE A 490 -1.02 23.71 -6.07
N ALA A 491 -1.03 23.23 -4.83
CA ALA A 491 -1.96 22.19 -4.41
C ALA A 491 -3.10 22.81 -3.56
N ILE A 492 -4.34 22.49 -3.90
CA ILE A 492 -5.50 22.76 -3.03
C ILE A 492 -5.94 21.44 -2.40
N VAL A 493 -5.82 21.37 -1.08
CA VAL A 493 -6.20 20.17 -0.32
C VAL A 493 -7.65 20.33 0.16
N VAL A 494 -8.47 19.33 -0.19
CA VAL A 494 -9.91 19.32 0.05
C VAL A 494 -10.34 18.06 0.79
N PRO A 495 -11.48 18.07 1.53
CA PRO A 495 -11.94 16.91 2.29
C PRO A 495 -12.49 15.78 1.42
N LYS A 496 -13.10 16.10 0.28
CA LYS A 496 -13.82 15.16 -0.60
C LYS A 496 -13.50 15.38 -2.07
N ALA A 497 -13.49 14.31 -2.86
CA ALA A 497 -13.11 14.34 -4.27
C ALA A 497 -14.02 15.24 -5.14
N TYR A 498 -15.32 15.30 -4.83
CA TYR A 498 -16.28 16.10 -5.59
C TYR A 498 -16.04 17.62 -5.49
N TYR A 499 -15.32 18.10 -4.46
CA TYR A 499 -14.91 19.50 -4.35
C TYR A 499 -14.11 19.97 -5.57
N LYS A 500 -13.39 19.06 -6.24
CA LYS A 500 -12.64 19.38 -7.45
C LYS A 500 -13.55 19.97 -8.53
N VAL A 501 -14.69 19.35 -8.78
CA VAL A 501 -15.66 19.81 -9.78
C VAL A 501 -16.23 21.18 -9.40
N LEU A 502 -16.60 21.35 -8.14
CA LEU A 502 -17.17 22.59 -7.59
C LEU A 502 -16.18 23.75 -7.66
N ILE A 503 -14.95 23.55 -7.17
CA ILE A 503 -13.90 24.59 -7.20
C ILE A 503 -13.58 24.98 -8.64
N GLN A 504 -13.46 24.02 -9.57
CA GLN A 504 -13.22 24.29 -10.98
C GLN A 504 -14.35 25.12 -11.59
N ALA A 505 -15.61 24.80 -11.30
CA ALA A 505 -16.77 25.52 -11.78
C ALA A 505 -16.80 26.97 -11.26
N VAL A 506 -16.62 27.15 -9.94
CA VAL A 506 -16.68 28.45 -9.26
C VAL A 506 -15.50 29.34 -9.67
N MET A 507 -14.26 28.81 -9.65
CA MET A 507 -13.07 29.58 -10.02
C MET A 507 -13.01 29.89 -11.52
N SER A 508 -13.77 29.18 -12.36
CA SER A 508 -13.90 29.49 -13.79
C SER A 508 -14.84 30.65 -14.09
N LYS A 509 -15.58 31.21 -13.11
CA LYS A 509 -16.49 32.34 -13.28
C LYS A 509 -15.72 33.66 -13.52
N SER A 510 -14.55 33.84 -12.91
CA SER A 510 -13.67 35.00 -13.12
C SER A 510 -12.55 34.60 -14.09
N GLN A 511 -12.15 35.56 -14.96
CA GLN A 511 -11.04 35.36 -15.89
C GLN A 511 -9.71 35.21 -15.15
N SER A 512 -9.45 36.01 -14.10
CA SER A 512 -8.21 36.00 -13.31
C SER A 512 -8.00 34.67 -12.64
N THR A 513 -9.01 34.14 -11.94
CA THR A 513 -8.91 32.82 -11.27
C THR A 513 -8.85 31.68 -12.28
N ARG A 514 -9.58 31.74 -13.41
CA ARG A 514 -9.54 30.75 -14.49
C ARG A 514 -8.13 30.55 -15.05
N GLU A 515 -7.41 31.63 -15.32
CA GLU A 515 -6.02 31.55 -15.81
C GLU A 515 -5.10 30.91 -14.76
N ARG A 516 -5.33 31.19 -13.48
CA ARG A 516 -4.56 30.59 -12.38
C ARG A 516 -4.83 29.10 -12.17
N MET A 517 -6.05 28.63 -12.45
CA MET A 517 -6.41 27.22 -12.32
C MET A 517 -5.56 26.28 -13.18
N GLY A 518 -4.90 26.81 -14.23
CA GLY A 518 -3.92 26.05 -15.02
C GLY A 518 -2.66 25.60 -14.23
N PHE A 519 -2.41 26.21 -13.08
CA PHE A 519 -1.28 25.88 -12.17
C PHE A 519 -1.71 25.16 -10.90
N VAL A 520 -2.98 24.79 -10.79
CA VAL A 520 -3.59 24.26 -9.59
C VAL A 520 -3.91 22.77 -9.73
N THR A 521 -3.44 21.98 -8.78
CA THR A 521 -3.85 20.58 -8.57
C THR A 521 -4.78 20.53 -7.36
N ILE A 522 -6.01 20.02 -7.53
CA ILE A 522 -6.97 19.82 -6.43
C ILE A 522 -6.94 18.35 -6.05
N VAL A 523 -6.70 18.07 -4.78
CA VAL A 523 -6.46 16.71 -4.26
C VAL A 523 -7.05 16.55 -2.86
N THR A 524 -7.52 15.35 -2.52
CA THR A 524 -7.94 15.03 -1.15
C THR A 524 -6.72 14.76 -0.27
N ALA A 525 -6.88 14.91 1.05
CA ALA A 525 -5.82 14.67 2.01
C ALA A 525 -5.27 13.21 1.96
N ASN A 526 -6.12 12.23 1.66
CA ASN A 526 -5.72 10.82 1.55
C ASN A 526 -5.00 10.49 0.23
N ARG A 527 -5.18 11.29 -0.81
CA ARG A 527 -4.53 11.13 -2.13
C ARG A 527 -3.45 12.18 -2.39
N PHE A 528 -3.06 12.91 -1.38
CA PHE A 528 -2.01 13.91 -1.49
C PHE A 528 -0.66 13.25 -1.84
N ASN A 529 0.08 13.85 -2.77
CA ASN A 529 1.41 13.37 -3.13
C ASN A 529 2.48 13.95 -2.19
N ASN A 530 2.83 13.23 -1.15
CA ASN A 530 3.85 13.62 -0.16
C ASN A 530 5.25 13.76 -0.73
N ASN A 531 5.53 13.14 -1.88
CA ASN A 531 6.82 13.22 -2.55
C ASN A 531 6.86 14.35 -3.58
N GLY A 532 5.72 14.99 -3.86
CA GLY A 532 5.63 16.16 -4.71
C GLY A 532 6.25 17.40 -4.03
N ILE A 533 6.74 18.33 -4.82
CA ILE A 533 7.21 19.64 -4.35
C ILE A 533 6.27 20.69 -4.94
N TYR A 534 5.65 21.47 -4.05
CA TYR A 534 4.73 22.54 -4.42
C TYR A 534 5.31 23.90 -4.01
N ASP A 535 5.00 24.93 -4.80
CA ASP A 535 5.34 26.32 -4.43
C ASP A 535 4.42 26.82 -3.32
N LEU A 536 3.15 26.38 -3.33
CA LEU A 536 2.12 26.76 -2.36
C LEU A 536 1.12 25.63 -2.16
N ILE A 537 0.80 25.34 -0.90
CA ILE A 537 -0.32 24.46 -0.54
C ILE A 537 -1.42 25.30 0.11
N ILE A 538 -2.67 25.12 -0.32
CA ILE A 538 -3.84 25.77 0.25
C ILE A 538 -4.76 24.70 0.84
N ALA A 539 -4.93 24.70 2.16
CA ALA A 539 -5.90 23.86 2.83
C ALA A 539 -7.20 24.64 3.09
N VAL A 540 -8.34 24.10 2.67
CA VAL A 540 -9.63 24.80 2.75
C VAL A 540 -10.28 24.73 4.14
N GLY A 541 -9.57 24.20 5.13
CA GLY A 541 -9.99 24.05 6.52
C GLY A 541 -8.94 23.29 7.32
N ASN A 542 -9.26 22.96 8.57
CA ASN A 542 -8.43 22.06 9.37
C ASN A 542 -8.59 20.61 8.91
N ILE A 543 -7.98 20.28 7.75
CA ILE A 543 -8.09 19.00 7.08
C ILE A 543 -6.88 18.14 7.42
N THR A 544 -7.13 16.88 7.74
CA THR A 544 -6.11 15.84 7.92
C THR A 544 -6.51 14.59 7.18
N GLY A 545 -5.53 13.83 6.72
CA GLY A 545 -5.71 12.53 6.10
C GLY A 545 -4.46 11.69 6.26
N THR A 546 -4.48 10.48 5.75
CA THR A 546 -3.38 9.52 5.85
C THR A 546 -2.10 10.01 5.16
N LYS A 547 -2.23 10.84 4.11
CA LYS A 547 -1.09 11.37 3.34
C LYS A 547 -0.89 12.89 3.48
N PHE A 548 -1.70 13.58 4.26
CA PHE A 548 -1.57 15.01 4.45
C PHE A 548 -1.86 15.43 5.89
N ASP A 549 -0.91 16.11 6.49
CA ASP A 549 -1.08 16.87 7.72
C ASP A 549 -0.43 18.24 7.53
N THR A 550 -1.17 19.30 7.77
CA THR A 550 -0.72 20.68 7.53
C THR A 550 0.55 21.04 8.31
N LEU A 551 0.67 20.58 9.56
CA LEU A 551 1.80 20.89 10.41
C LEU A 551 3.05 20.06 10.08
N ARG A 552 2.85 18.83 9.64
CA ARG A 552 3.94 17.89 9.33
C ARG A 552 4.36 17.91 7.88
N CYS A 553 3.49 18.38 6.96
CA CYS A 553 3.72 18.36 5.52
C CYS A 553 5.10 18.93 5.15
N ARG A 554 5.83 18.20 4.32
CA ARG A 554 7.18 18.51 3.84
C ARG A 554 7.25 18.79 2.32
N SER A 555 6.10 18.93 1.69
CA SER A 555 5.97 19.10 0.24
C SER A 555 5.93 20.55 -0.20
N ALA A 556 5.90 21.52 0.71
CA ALA A 556 5.97 22.95 0.44
C ALA A 556 6.51 23.70 1.66
N LYS A 557 7.17 24.84 1.38
CA LYS A 557 7.53 25.82 2.42
C LYS A 557 6.31 26.63 2.84
N ASP A 558 5.56 27.13 1.88
CA ASP A 558 4.41 28.01 2.07
C ASP A 558 3.11 27.18 2.10
N ILE A 559 2.46 27.19 3.25
CA ILE A 559 1.16 26.53 3.44
C ILE A 559 0.17 27.60 3.92
N THR A 560 -0.92 27.78 3.21
CA THR A 560 -2.01 28.69 3.60
C THR A 560 -3.23 27.89 3.99
N ILE A 561 -3.80 28.17 5.18
CA ILE A 561 -5.00 27.52 5.69
C ILE A 561 -6.11 28.55 5.81
N ILE A 562 -7.28 28.25 5.28
CA ILE A 562 -8.46 29.10 5.38
C ILE A 562 -9.36 28.57 6.49
N LEU A 563 -9.47 29.31 7.60
CA LEU A 563 -10.16 28.86 8.81
C LEU A 563 -11.31 29.80 9.19
N TYR A 564 -12.41 29.22 9.66
CA TYR A 564 -13.41 29.93 10.44
C TYR A 564 -13.03 29.95 11.92
N ASP A 565 -13.65 30.85 12.71
CA ASP A 565 -13.38 30.99 14.16
C ASP A 565 -13.46 29.65 14.91
N ALA A 566 -14.46 28.80 14.58
CA ALA A 566 -14.61 27.49 15.20
C ALA A 566 -13.45 26.52 14.92
N GLU A 567 -12.89 26.59 13.71
CA GLU A 567 -11.74 25.77 13.31
C GLU A 567 -10.42 26.27 13.92
N LYS A 568 -10.31 27.58 14.16
CA LYS A 568 -9.12 28.24 14.70
C LYS A 568 -8.72 27.63 16.05
N PHE A 569 -9.67 27.45 16.97
CA PHE A 569 -9.39 26.88 18.28
C PHE A 569 -8.82 25.46 18.19
N GLN A 570 -9.42 24.62 17.34
CA GLN A 570 -8.94 23.27 17.10
C GLN A 570 -7.54 23.28 16.46
N PHE A 571 -7.30 24.19 15.51
CA PHE A 571 -6.01 24.29 14.84
C PHE A 571 -4.91 24.79 15.78
N HIS A 572 -5.14 25.77 16.66
CA HIS A 572 -4.19 26.21 17.66
C HIS A 572 -3.80 25.08 18.63
N LYS A 573 -4.77 24.29 19.07
CA LYS A 573 -4.48 23.12 19.90
C LYS A 573 -3.64 22.07 19.13
N LYS A 574 -3.94 21.85 17.87
CA LYS A 574 -3.15 20.96 17.01
C LYS A 574 -1.70 21.44 16.91
N ILE A 575 -1.47 22.76 16.76
CA ILE A 575 -0.13 23.35 16.80
C ILE A 575 0.57 23.05 18.15
N LYS A 576 -0.14 23.21 19.26
CA LYS A 576 0.42 22.93 20.58
C LYS A 576 0.79 21.45 20.72
N LYS A 577 -0.10 20.55 20.34
CA LYS A 577 0.17 19.11 20.38
C LYS A 577 1.36 18.74 19.48
N TYR A 578 1.45 19.35 18.30
CA TYR A 578 2.58 19.15 17.40
C TYR A 578 3.91 19.57 18.03
N LYS A 579 3.96 20.78 18.65
CA LYS A 579 5.15 21.25 19.36
C LYS A 579 5.54 20.32 20.52
N GLN A 580 4.56 19.82 21.28
CA GLN A 580 4.81 18.84 22.35
C GLN A 580 5.38 17.52 21.79
N THR A 581 4.84 17.02 20.70
CA THR A 581 5.36 15.83 20.01
C THR A 581 6.79 16.04 19.52
N GLU A 582 7.08 17.19 18.91
CA GLU A 582 8.42 17.54 18.44
C GLU A 582 9.43 17.65 19.60
N HIS A 583 9.03 18.27 20.70
CA HIS A 583 9.82 18.30 21.93
C HIS A 583 10.10 16.89 22.47
N LEU A 584 9.09 16.03 22.57
CA LEU A 584 9.27 14.64 22.99
C LEU A 584 10.22 13.87 22.06
N LEU A 585 10.14 14.09 20.75
CA LEU A 585 11.06 13.51 19.78
C LEU A 585 12.50 14.00 20.00
N ASN A 586 12.69 15.29 20.23
CA ASN A 586 14.01 15.87 20.52
C ASN A 586 14.60 15.28 21.82
N MET A 587 13.79 15.15 22.88
CA MET A 587 14.18 14.56 24.17
C MET A 587 14.49 13.06 24.08
N ARG A 588 13.70 12.29 23.32
CA ARG A 588 13.87 10.83 23.16
C ARG A 588 14.86 10.45 22.06
N SER A 589 15.27 11.42 21.24
CA SER A 589 16.25 11.17 20.19
C SER A 589 17.58 10.71 20.77
N THR A 590 18.18 9.68 20.18
CA THR A 590 19.52 9.21 20.56
C THR A 590 20.58 10.29 20.41
N ILE A 591 20.28 11.33 19.65
CA ILE A 591 21.14 12.50 19.40
C ILE A 591 20.48 13.70 20.07
N SER A 592 21.10 14.17 21.16
CA SER A 592 20.57 15.30 21.91
C SER A 592 20.61 16.58 21.07
N VAL A 593 19.51 17.31 21.12
CA VAL A 593 19.35 18.65 20.53
C VAL A 593 18.98 19.61 21.64
N ASP A 594 19.57 20.78 21.64
CA ASP A 594 19.14 21.86 22.56
C ASP A 594 17.77 22.37 22.09
N ASP A 595 16.79 22.31 22.97
CA ASP A 595 15.40 22.64 22.70
C ASP A 595 14.95 23.72 23.72
N ASP A 596 14.48 24.85 23.21
CA ASP A 596 13.98 25.98 24.00
C ASP A 596 12.46 25.86 24.32
N TYR A 597 11.92 24.63 24.33
CA TYR A 597 10.50 24.43 24.61
C TYR A 597 10.13 24.80 26.02
N GLU A 598 9.26 25.80 26.17
CA GLU A 598 8.59 26.13 27.44
C GLU A 598 7.15 25.59 27.43
N GLU A 599 6.80 24.79 28.43
CA GLU A 599 5.46 24.25 28.58
C GLU A 599 4.46 25.36 28.89
N GLU A 600 3.62 25.71 27.92
CA GLU A 600 2.53 26.65 28.13
C GLU A 600 1.46 26.03 29.03
N LYS A 601 1.07 26.69 30.13
CA LYS A 601 0.05 26.21 31.05
C LYS A 601 -1.33 26.19 30.38
N ILE A 602 -2.06 25.08 30.60
CA ILE A 602 -3.41 24.88 30.08
C ILE A 602 -4.36 25.88 30.73
N GLY A 603 -5.02 26.71 29.91
CA GLY A 603 -6.11 27.60 30.31
C GLY A 603 -7.46 26.88 30.35
N ILE A 604 -8.48 27.54 30.94
CA ILE A 604 -9.85 26.98 31.01
C ILE A 604 -10.41 26.70 29.60
N GLU A 605 -10.07 27.52 28.60
CA GLU A 605 -10.48 27.32 27.19
C GLU A 605 -9.93 26.04 26.57
N GLU A 606 -8.76 25.55 26.97
CA GLU A 606 -8.17 24.34 26.45
C GLU A 606 -8.91 23.07 26.88
N SER A 607 -9.39 23.04 28.14
CA SER A 607 -10.17 21.90 28.63
C SER A 607 -11.52 21.75 27.91
N GLU A 608 -12.11 22.87 27.49
CA GLU A 608 -13.34 22.86 26.68
C GLU A 608 -13.07 22.36 25.26
N VAL A 609 -11.97 22.78 24.63
CA VAL A 609 -11.54 22.29 23.31
C VAL A 609 -11.26 20.79 23.35
N GLU A 610 -10.57 20.30 24.41
CA GLU A 610 -10.34 18.86 24.61
C GLU A 610 -11.61 18.04 24.71
N ASN A 611 -12.60 18.56 25.41
CA ASN A 611 -13.88 17.86 25.52
C ASN A 611 -14.61 17.81 24.17
N ILE A 612 -14.59 18.88 23.40
CA ILE A 612 -15.19 18.91 22.05
C ILE A 612 -14.44 18.00 21.06
N GLU A 613 -13.13 17.90 21.14
CA GLU A 613 -12.37 16.97 20.28
C GLU A 613 -12.66 15.50 20.62
N LYS A 614 -12.77 15.14 21.90
CA LYS A 614 -13.20 13.79 22.29
C LYS A 614 -14.59 13.48 21.73
N ILE A 615 -15.53 14.44 21.87
CA ILE A 615 -16.85 14.34 21.30
C ILE A 615 -16.80 14.20 19.77
N ASP A 616 -15.92 14.96 19.11
CA ASP A 616 -15.79 14.92 17.64
C ASP A 616 -15.23 13.58 17.17
N HIS A 617 -14.21 13.05 17.87
CA HIS A 617 -13.66 11.71 17.59
C HIS A 617 -14.74 10.62 17.74
N GLU A 618 -15.46 10.61 18.86
CA GLU A 618 -16.55 9.65 19.09
C GLU A 618 -17.71 9.79 18.10
N LEU A 619 -18.01 11.01 17.64
CA LEU A 619 -18.99 11.25 16.59
C LEU A 619 -18.50 10.79 15.22
N SER A 620 -17.21 10.96 14.92
CA SER A 620 -16.61 10.50 13.67
C SER A 620 -16.59 8.98 13.59
N ASP A 621 -16.18 8.29 14.67
CA ASP A 621 -16.19 6.81 14.72
C ASP A 621 -17.61 6.25 14.58
N TYR A 622 -18.58 6.92 15.25
CA TYR A 622 -19.99 6.56 15.12
C TYR A 622 -20.51 6.81 13.71
N PHE A 623 -20.16 7.93 13.09
CA PHE A 623 -20.49 8.27 11.71
C PHE A 623 -20.02 7.18 10.75
N ASP A 624 -18.77 6.74 10.83
CA ASP A 624 -18.22 5.68 9.97
C ASP A 624 -19.01 4.36 10.14
N SER A 625 -19.34 3.99 11.37
CA SER A 625 -20.13 2.78 11.65
C SER A 625 -21.57 2.86 11.12
N VAL A 626 -22.20 4.02 11.25
CA VAL A 626 -23.58 4.27 10.82
C VAL A 626 -23.66 4.41 9.30
N ALA A 627 -22.70 5.02 8.66
CA ALA A 627 -22.65 5.17 7.22
C ALA A 627 -22.66 3.82 6.51
N ILE A 628 -21.90 2.85 7.01
CA ILE A 628 -21.93 1.45 6.53
C ILE A 628 -23.33 0.85 6.74
N LYS A 629 -23.98 1.12 7.88
CA LYS A 629 -25.33 0.63 8.22
C LYS A 629 -26.42 1.30 7.35
N ALA A 630 -26.30 2.60 7.08
CA ALA A 630 -27.24 3.35 6.24
C ALA A 630 -27.24 2.86 4.79
N VAL A 631 -26.05 2.57 4.21
CA VAL A 631 -25.96 1.95 2.87
C VAL A 631 -26.69 0.61 2.83
N ARG A 632 -26.73 -0.14 3.93
CA ARG A 632 -27.53 -1.37 4.05
C ARG A 632 -29.02 -1.07 4.05
N ASN A 633 -29.47 -0.08 4.80
CA ASN A 633 -30.89 0.21 5.07
C ASN A 633 -31.61 0.92 3.94
N HIS A 634 -30.96 1.85 3.23
CA HIS A 634 -31.55 2.55 2.07
C HIS A 634 -32.06 1.63 0.98
N ALA A 635 -31.57 0.42 0.97
CA ALA A 635 -31.97 -0.56 0.00
C ALA A 635 -33.09 -1.48 0.49
N ASP A 636 -33.39 -1.55 1.78
CA ASP A 636 -34.49 -2.35 2.31
C ASP A 636 -35.89 -1.78 1.96
N TYR A 637 -36.01 -0.47 1.75
CA TYR A 637 -37.28 0.17 1.43
C TYR A 637 -37.73 0.01 -0.03
N ALA A 638 -36.77 -0.14 -0.96
CA ALA A 638 -37.10 -0.21 -2.39
C ALA A 638 -37.45 -1.62 -2.90
N ASN A 639 -36.84 -2.70 -2.34
CA ASN A 639 -37.07 -4.06 -2.85
C ASN A 639 -36.69 -5.17 -1.84
N ARG A 640 -37.57 -5.54 -0.93
CA ARG A 640 -37.43 -6.73 -0.06
C ARG A 640 -37.25 -8.08 -0.78
N ARG A 641 -37.21 -8.11 -2.10
CA ARG A 641 -37.09 -9.34 -2.93
C ARG A 641 -35.76 -9.55 -3.59
N ASN A 642 -34.85 -8.57 -3.57
CA ASN A 642 -33.53 -8.66 -4.25
C ASN A 642 -32.39 -8.31 -3.28
N THR A 643 -32.09 -9.24 -2.39
CA THR A 643 -30.94 -9.19 -1.49
C THR A 643 -29.89 -10.21 -1.87
N ALA A 644 -28.63 -9.97 -1.52
CA ALA A 644 -27.51 -10.88 -1.71
C ALA A 644 -26.73 -11.08 -0.42
N ASP A 645 -26.25 -12.32 -0.21
CA ASP A 645 -25.39 -12.66 0.91
C ASP A 645 -23.97 -12.16 0.61
N ILE A 646 -23.36 -11.42 1.53
CA ILE A 646 -22.00 -10.94 1.46
C ILE A 646 -21.09 -11.72 2.39
N ILE A 647 -19.80 -11.77 2.07
CA ILE A 647 -18.76 -12.41 2.87
C ILE A 647 -17.69 -11.43 3.35
N ALA A 648 -17.62 -10.24 2.77
CA ALA A 648 -16.64 -9.23 3.14
C ALA A 648 -17.16 -7.81 2.86
N ILE A 649 -16.68 -6.87 3.67
CA ILE A 649 -16.86 -5.43 3.51
C ILE A 649 -15.45 -4.83 3.42
N ALA A 650 -15.15 -4.10 2.34
CA ALA A 650 -13.89 -3.36 2.19
C ALA A 650 -14.15 -1.86 2.20
N LYS A 651 -13.29 -1.12 2.91
CA LYS A 651 -13.18 0.33 2.85
C LYS A 651 -11.99 0.70 1.97
N PHE A 652 -12.13 1.74 1.16
CA PHE A 652 -11.12 2.17 0.20
C PHE A 652 -10.53 3.53 0.56
N ASP A 653 -9.35 3.80 -0.01
CA ASP A 653 -8.64 5.09 0.07
C ASP A 653 -9.42 6.30 -0.49
N THR A 654 -10.59 6.04 -1.10
CA THR A 654 -11.52 7.05 -1.63
C THR A 654 -12.66 7.39 -0.70
N ASP A 655 -12.67 6.92 0.54
CA ASP A 655 -13.81 6.96 1.48
C ASP A 655 -15.07 6.23 0.94
N GLU A 656 -14.90 5.31 0.00
CA GLU A 656 -15.93 4.43 -0.51
C GLU A 656 -15.86 3.07 0.18
N VAL A 657 -16.99 2.34 0.18
CA VAL A 657 -17.04 0.96 0.67
C VAL A 657 -17.57 0.04 -0.42
N ALA A 658 -17.18 -1.23 -0.39
CA ALA A 658 -17.80 -2.26 -1.22
C ALA A 658 -18.19 -3.48 -0.38
N PHE A 659 -19.32 -4.08 -0.75
CA PHE A 659 -19.85 -5.31 -0.18
C PHE A 659 -19.62 -6.46 -1.15
N PHE A 660 -18.82 -7.43 -0.75
CA PHE A 660 -18.44 -8.52 -1.66
C PHE A 660 -19.22 -9.79 -1.42
N THR A 661 -19.75 -10.35 -2.51
CA THR A 661 -20.43 -11.65 -2.51
C THR A 661 -19.43 -12.80 -2.60
N LYS A 662 -19.82 -14.00 -2.18
CA LYS A 662 -18.96 -15.19 -2.12
C LYS A 662 -18.36 -15.59 -3.47
N ASN A 663 -19.10 -15.39 -4.56
CA ASN A 663 -18.66 -15.83 -5.90
C ASN A 663 -17.93 -14.74 -6.67
N TYR A 664 -17.91 -13.51 -6.14
CA TYR A 664 -17.27 -12.39 -6.81
C TYR A 664 -15.76 -12.58 -6.94
N LYS A 665 -15.27 -12.25 -8.13
CA LYS A 665 -13.84 -12.17 -8.43
C LYS A 665 -13.47 -10.72 -8.70
N ALA A 666 -12.77 -10.14 -7.76
CA ALA A 666 -12.24 -8.81 -7.92
C ALA A 666 -11.10 -8.79 -8.94
N TYR A 667 -11.00 -7.73 -9.69
CA TYR A 667 -9.88 -7.47 -10.57
C TYR A 667 -8.79 -6.73 -9.79
N VAL A 668 -7.78 -7.47 -9.32
CA VAL A 668 -6.68 -6.93 -8.52
C VAL A 668 -5.47 -6.68 -9.41
N LEU A 669 -4.89 -5.50 -9.30
CA LEU A 669 -3.67 -5.12 -10.01
C LEU A 669 -2.49 -5.98 -9.55
N ASP A 670 -1.74 -6.55 -10.49
CA ASP A 670 -0.49 -7.27 -10.23
C ASP A 670 0.68 -6.46 -10.75
N ASP A 671 1.40 -5.84 -9.85
CA ASP A 671 2.54 -4.96 -10.14
C ASP A 671 3.75 -5.74 -10.71
N ILE A 672 3.80 -7.06 -10.50
CA ILE A 672 4.91 -7.90 -10.96
C ILE A 672 4.74 -8.29 -12.44
N GLU A 673 3.52 -8.73 -12.80
CA GLU A 673 3.23 -9.17 -14.17
C GLU A 673 2.69 -8.03 -15.05
N HIS A 674 2.55 -6.81 -14.51
CA HIS A 674 1.94 -5.64 -15.17
C HIS A 674 0.58 -5.99 -15.81
N THR A 675 -0.23 -6.69 -15.05
CA THR A 675 -1.55 -7.17 -15.47
C THR A 675 -2.55 -7.08 -14.33
N VAL A 676 -3.81 -7.33 -14.62
CA VAL A 676 -4.85 -7.47 -13.60
C VAL A 676 -5.20 -8.94 -13.45
N LYS A 677 -5.28 -9.42 -12.22
CA LYS A 677 -5.64 -10.81 -11.86
C LYS A 677 -7.05 -10.86 -11.27
N GLU A 678 -7.75 -11.95 -11.55
CA GLU A 678 -9.03 -12.26 -10.91
C GLU A 678 -8.76 -12.92 -9.54
N VAL A 679 -9.08 -12.23 -8.44
CA VAL A 679 -8.93 -12.70 -7.07
C VAL A 679 -10.31 -12.90 -6.46
N SER A 680 -10.54 -14.06 -5.83
CA SER A 680 -11.80 -14.28 -5.10
C SER A 680 -11.94 -13.30 -3.94
N ALA A 681 -13.14 -12.80 -3.69
CA ALA A 681 -13.45 -11.91 -2.58
C ALA A 681 -12.95 -12.44 -1.21
N ALA A 682 -12.97 -13.76 -1.01
CA ALA A 682 -12.46 -14.40 0.21
C ALA A 682 -10.93 -14.32 0.39
N ASN A 683 -10.20 -13.96 -0.67
CA ASN A 683 -8.72 -13.89 -0.68
C ASN A 683 -8.21 -12.45 -0.83
N LEU A 684 -9.10 -11.47 -0.82
CA LEU A 684 -8.71 -10.06 -0.81
C LEU A 684 -8.01 -9.71 0.51
N VAL A 685 -7.03 -8.86 0.43
CA VAL A 685 -6.27 -8.37 1.59
C VAL A 685 -6.14 -6.86 1.53
N GLU A 686 -5.85 -6.27 2.67
CA GLU A 686 -5.51 -4.85 2.76
C GLU A 686 -4.34 -4.53 1.83
N GLY A 687 -4.48 -3.41 1.13
CA GLY A 687 -3.53 -2.96 0.14
C GLY A 687 -3.68 -3.53 -1.27
N ASP A 688 -4.62 -4.44 -1.50
CA ASP A 688 -4.96 -4.83 -2.87
C ASP A 688 -5.53 -3.62 -3.63
N THR A 689 -5.01 -3.36 -4.81
CA THR A 689 -5.55 -2.33 -5.70
C THR A 689 -6.59 -2.96 -6.62
N ILE A 690 -7.85 -2.58 -6.45
CA ILE A 690 -8.98 -3.17 -7.19
C ILE A 690 -9.41 -2.23 -8.31
N VAL A 691 -9.71 -2.82 -9.46
CA VAL A 691 -10.22 -2.12 -10.64
C VAL A 691 -11.70 -2.42 -10.81
N PHE A 692 -12.53 -1.39 -10.68
CA PHE A 692 -13.97 -1.48 -10.89
C PHE A 692 -14.41 -0.78 -12.18
N THR A 693 -15.64 -1.06 -12.59
CA THR A 693 -16.32 -0.31 -13.64
C THR A 693 -17.00 0.93 -13.04
N ARG A 694 -16.97 2.07 -13.72
CA ARG A 694 -17.70 3.27 -13.29
C ARG A 694 -19.19 3.01 -13.11
N SER A 695 -19.81 3.67 -12.13
CA SER A 695 -21.19 3.41 -11.64
C SER A 695 -22.31 3.46 -12.71
N ASN A 696 -22.08 4.15 -13.83
CA ASN A 696 -23.08 4.31 -14.90
C ASN A 696 -23.15 3.12 -15.87
N SER A 697 -22.37 2.08 -15.65
CA SER A 697 -22.33 0.90 -16.50
C SER A 697 -23.46 -0.10 -16.14
N LYS A 698 -24.13 -0.65 -17.17
CA LYS A 698 -25.10 -1.73 -17.00
C LYS A 698 -24.43 -3.05 -16.62
N THR A 699 -23.16 -3.23 -16.97
CA THR A 699 -22.36 -4.40 -16.60
C THR A 699 -21.31 -4.02 -15.56
N ARG A 700 -21.12 -4.87 -14.57
CA ARG A 700 -20.13 -4.71 -13.50
C ARG A 700 -18.76 -5.28 -13.88
N ASP A 701 -18.70 -6.11 -14.93
CA ASP A 701 -17.45 -6.68 -15.45
C ASP A 701 -16.81 -5.70 -16.43
N ILE A 702 -15.74 -5.03 -16.01
CA ILE A 702 -14.98 -4.09 -16.86
C ILE A 702 -14.42 -4.76 -18.11
N VAL A 703 -14.00 -6.01 -18.03
CA VAL A 703 -13.43 -6.76 -19.16
C VAL A 703 -14.52 -7.05 -20.19
N GLU A 704 -15.71 -7.38 -19.72
CA GLU A 704 -16.86 -7.63 -20.57
C GLU A 704 -17.28 -6.34 -21.30
N LYS A 705 -17.35 -5.23 -20.55
CA LYS A 705 -17.68 -3.92 -21.12
C LYS A 705 -16.69 -3.48 -22.19
N LEU A 706 -15.41 -3.60 -21.92
CA LEU A 706 -14.35 -3.25 -22.89
C LEU A 706 -14.42 -4.18 -24.11
N LEU A 707 -14.69 -5.47 -23.93
CA LEU A 707 -14.85 -6.42 -25.03
C LEU A 707 -16.05 -6.07 -25.92
N GLU A 708 -17.20 -5.72 -25.31
CA GLU A 708 -18.38 -5.27 -26.06
C GLU A 708 -18.09 -4.00 -26.87
N GLU A 709 -17.44 -3.02 -26.27
CA GLU A 709 -17.05 -1.79 -26.96
C GLU A 709 -16.05 -2.04 -28.09
N MET A 710 -15.09 -2.96 -27.91
CA MET A 710 -14.16 -3.37 -28.97
C MET A 710 -14.88 -4.04 -30.13
N ILE A 711 -15.90 -4.84 -29.85
CA ILE A 711 -16.74 -5.50 -30.88
C ILE A 711 -17.54 -4.42 -31.63
N GLN A 712 -18.21 -3.51 -30.95
CA GLN A 712 -19.01 -2.43 -31.52
C GLN A 712 -18.19 -1.49 -32.41
N ASN A 713 -16.96 -1.20 -31.99
CA ASN A 713 -16.07 -0.30 -32.75
C ASN A 713 -15.16 -1.01 -33.76
N ASN A 714 -15.42 -2.31 -34.05
CA ASN A 714 -14.65 -3.08 -35.01
C ASN A 714 -13.14 -3.19 -34.71
N LEU A 715 -12.74 -3.14 -33.42
CA LEU A 715 -11.36 -3.27 -32.98
C LEU A 715 -10.89 -4.73 -32.87
N VAL A 716 -11.80 -5.68 -33.03
CA VAL A 716 -11.52 -7.12 -33.00
C VAL A 716 -11.89 -7.80 -34.33
N SER A 717 -11.24 -8.94 -34.62
CA SER A 717 -11.51 -9.71 -35.85
C SER A 717 -12.92 -10.33 -35.83
N ASP A 718 -13.43 -10.63 -37.01
CA ASP A 718 -14.73 -11.31 -37.15
C ASP A 718 -14.75 -12.69 -36.47
N THR A 719 -13.60 -13.37 -36.39
CA THR A 719 -13.43 -14.60 -35.61
C THR A 719 -13.75 -14.39 -34.14
N VAL A 720 -13.28 -13.29 -33.54
CA VAL A 720 -13.56 -12.96 -32.15
C VAL A 720 -15.02 -12.60 -31.94
N LYS A 721 -15.63 -11.84 -32.85
CA LYS A 721 -17.06 -11.50 -32.81
C LYS A 721 -17.94 -12.76 -32.85
N LYS A 722 -17.61 -13.68 -33.74
CA LYS A 722 -18.30 -14.98 -33.86
C LYS A 722 -18.09 -15.79 -32.54
N ALA A 723 -16.86 -15.89 -32.04
CA ALA A 723 -16.56 -16.61 -30.83
C ALA A 723 -17.28 -16.02 -29.61
N TYR A 724 -17.44 -14.71 -29.52
CA TYR A 724 -18.18 -14.03 -28.45
C TYR A 724 -19.64 -14.48 -28.39
N THR A 725 -20.32 -14.53 -29.51
CA THR A 725 -21.70 -15.00 -29.59
C THR A 725 -21.80 -16.52 -29.30
N GLN A 726 -20.88 -17.30 -29.81
CA GLN A 726 -20.87 -18.74 -29.64
C GLN A 726 -20.52 -19.19 -28.22
N SER A 727 -19.57 -18.51 -27.53
CA SER A 727 -19.13 -18.88 -26.17
C SER A 727 -20.25 -18.80 -25.13
N ARG A 728 -21.32 -18.04 -25.40
CA ARG A 728 -22.47 -17.88 -24.50
C ARG A 728 -23.62 -18.87 -24.74
N ARG A 729 -23.59 -19.63 -25.88
CA ARG A 729 -24.69 -20.50 -26.26
C ARG A 729 -25.04 -21.54 -25.18
N TRP A 730 -24.04 -22.23 -24.62
CA TRP A 730 -24.24 -23.24 -23.58
C TRP A 730 -24.93 -22.68 -22.31
N LYS A 731 -24.57 -21.45 -21.90
CA LYS A 731 -25.16 -20.79 -20.72
C LYS A 731 -26.61 -20.42 -20.99
N ASN A 732 -26.90 -19.88 -22.16
CA ASN A 732 -28.26 -19.54 -22.58
C ASN A 732 -29.17 -20.79 -22.60
N VAL A 733 -28.70 -21.91 -23.19
CA VAL A 733 -29.42 -23.17 -23.22
C VAL A 733 -29.72 -23.69 -21.81
N LEU A 734 -28.74 -23.59 -20.90
CA LEU A 734 -28.92 -23.98 -19.51
C LEU A 734 -29.98 -23.12 -18.80
N ILE A 735 -29.92 -21.80 -18.96
CA ILE A 735 -30.87 -20.83 -18.38
C ILE A 735 -32.28 -21.06 -18.94
N GLU A 736 -32.43 -21.21 -20.27
CA GLU A 736 -33.70 -21.48 -20.91
C GLU A 736 -34.32 -22.81 -20.42
N TYR A 737 -33.48 -23.86 -20.29
CA TYR A 737 -33.93 -25.13 -19.74
C TYR A 737 -34.43 -25.00 -18.28
N MET A 738 -33.68 -24.29 -17.43
CA MET A 738 -34.08 -24.07 -16.06
C MET A 738 -35.41 -23.29 -15.96
N ASN A 739 -35.52 -22.22 -16.75
CA ASN A 739 -36.76 -21.41 -16.78
C ASN A 739 -37.97 -22.20 -17.26
N ARG A 740 -37.79 -23.07 -18.27
CA ARG A 740 -38.86 -23.92 -18.84
C ARG A 740 -39.29 -25.00 -17.86
N THR A 741 -38.36 -25.59 -17.12
CA THR A 741 -38.62 -26.79 -16.30
C THR A 741 -38.80 -26.48 -14.82
N GLY A 742 -38.42 -25.28 -14.35
CA GLY A 742 -38.43 -24.92 -12.95
C GLY A 742 -37.36 -25.63 -12.10
N ARG A 743 -36.38 -26.30 -12.73
CA ARG A 743 -35.33 -27.07 -12.02
C ARG A 743 -34.31 -26.17 -11.34
N THR A 744 -33.91 -26.60 -10.16
CA THR A 744 -32.89 -25.95 -9.36
C THR A 744 -31.46 -26.37 -9.80
N PRO A 745 -30.40 -25.58 -9.50
CA PRO A 745 -29.00 -25.97 -9.74
C PRO A 745 -28.64 -27.32 -9.11
N GLN A 746 -29.20 -27.66 -7.95
CA GLN A 746 -29.01 -28.95 -7.27
C GLN A 746 -29.58 -30.13 -8.07
N GLU A 747 -30.78 -30.00 -8.65
CA GLU A 747 -31.40 -31.04 -9.48
C GLU A 747 -30.63 -31.26 -10.77
N ILE A 748 -30.12 -30.18 -11.39
CA ILE A 748 -29.27 -30.26 -12.58
C ILE A 748 -27.94 -30.94 -12.24
N ALA A 749 -27.28 -30.59 -11.16
CA ALA A 749 -26.07 -31.26 -10.71
C ALA A 749 -26.29 -32.76 -10.49
N SER A 750 -27.39 -33.10 -9.83
CA SER A 750 -27.79 -34.50 -9.59
C SER A 750 -28.03 -35.27 -10.89
N GLN A 751 -28.60 -34.61 -11.90
CA GLN A 751 -28.85 -35.22 -13.21
C GLN A 751 -27.54 -35.37 -13.99
N MET A 752 -26.63 -34.40 -13.98
CA MET A 752 -25.31 -34.51 -14.63
C MET A 752 -24.47 -35.62 -13.99
N ILE A 753 -24.51 -35.78 -12.67
CA ILE A 753 -23.82 -36.88 -11.96
C ILE A 753 -24.38 -38.25 -12.37
N LYS A 754 -25.71 -38.39 -12.46
CA LYS A 754 -26.35 -39.64 -12.97
C LYS A 754 -25.89 -39.99 -14.38
N ASN A 755 -25.58 -38.99 -15.18
CA ASN A 755 -25.13 -39.18 -16.57
C ASN A 755 -23.59 -39.32 -16.66
N GLY A 756 -22.87 -39.42 -15.54
CA GLY A 756 -21.44 -39.69 -15.50
C GLY A 756 -20.53 -38.47 -15.49
N VAL A 757 -21.08 -37.22 -15.40
CA VAL A 757 -20.27 -35.98 -15.31
C VAL A 757 -20.37 -35.46 -13.90
N THR A 758 -19.24 -35.46 -13.19
CA THR A 758 -19.15 -35.00 -11.81
C THR A 758 -19.12 -33.46 -11.76
N VAL A 759 -20.27 -32.86 -11.49
CA VAL A 759 -20.43 -31.41 -11.29
C VAL A 759 -21.24 -31.23 -10.01
N GLN A 760 -20.75 -30.37 -9.13
CA GLN A 760 -21.42 -30.04 -7.86
C GLN A 760 -22.37 -28.84 -8.04
N GLU A 761 -23.34 -28.70 -7.16
CA GLU A 761 -24.32 -27.62 -7.19
C GLU A 761 -23.65 -26.23 -7.23
N HIS A 762 -22.65 -26.00 -6.38
CA HIS A 762 -21.95 -24.72 -6.34
C HIS A 762 -21.26 -24.36 -7.67
N THR A 763 -20.84 -25.37 -8.45
CA THR A 763 -20.24 -25.14 -9.78
C THR A 763 -21.30 -24.65 -10.77
N ILE A 764 -22.51 -25.19 -10.72
CA ILE A 764 -23.61 -24.75 -11.58
C ILE A 764 -24.06 -23.34 -11.19
N ARG A 765 -24.13 -23.04 -9.89
CA ARG A 765 -24.40 -21.68 -9.42
C ARG A 765 -23.34 -20.69 -9.95
N ALA A 766 -22.04 -21.05 -9.86
CA ALA A 766 -20.96 -20.23 -10.41
C ALA A 766 -21.01 -20.09 -11.96
N TRP A 767 -21.56 -21.07 -12.69
CA TRP A 767 -21.74 -20.96 -14.13
C TRP A 767 -22.85 -19.96 -14.50
N LEU A 768 -23.87 -19.87 -13.67
CA LEU A 768 -25.02 -18.98 -13.87
C LEU A 768 -24.76 -17.57 -13.39
N ASP A 769 -23.85 -17.42 -12.42
CA ASP A 769 -23.47 -16.15 -11.83
C ASP A 769 -22.61 -15.35 -12.84
N GLU A 770 -23.04 -14.13 -13.14
CA GLU A 770 -22.31 -13.23 -14.03
C GLU A 770 -20.98 -12.76 -13.40
N GLU A 771 -20.96 -12.63 -12.10
CA GLU A 771 -19.83 -12.09 -11.33
C GLU A 771 -18.72 -13.13 -11.07
N ALA A 772 -19.00 -14.41 -11.38
CA ALA A 772 -17.98 -15.46 -11.39
C ALA A 772 -17.15 -15.48 -12.69
N HIS A 773 -17.46 -14.61 -13.64
CA HIS A 773 -16.77 -14.42 -14.94
C HIS A 773 -16.54 -15.73 -15.73
N THR A 774 -17.47 -16.69 -15.62
CA THR A 774 -17.33 -17.99 -16.24
C THR A 774 -17.68 -17.93 -17.73
N VAL A 775 -16.68 -18.01 -18.60
CA VAL A 775 -16.84 -18.03 -20.07
C VAL A 775 -17.33 -19.38 -20.58
N ARG A 776 -16.81 -20.47 -20.02
CA ARG A 776 -17.22 -21.85 -20.35
C ARG A 776 -16.92 -22.82 -19.21
N PRO A 777 -17.56 -23.99 -19.17
CA PRO A 777 -17.16 -25.10 -18.29
C PRO A 777 -15.72 -25.53 -18.52
N LYS A 778 -15.05 -26.08 -17.50
CA LYS A 778 -13.66 -26.58 -17.62
C LYS A 778 -13.52 -27.76 -18.56
N LYS A 779 -14.58 -28.60 -18.71
CA LYS A 779 -14.57 -29.82 -19.51
C LYS A 779 -15.61 -29.75 -20.60
N LEU A 780 -15.26 -30.27 -21.80
CA LEU A 780 -16.18 -30.39 -22.95
C LEU A 780 -17.41 -31.22 -22.60
N ASP A 781 -17.23 -32.33 -21.87
CA ASP A 781 -18.31 -33.22 -21.44
C ASP A 781 -19.43 -32.47 -20.71
N SER A 782 -19.09 -31.40 -20.00
CA SER A 782 -20.10 -30.59 -19.31
C SER A 782 -21.02 -29.85 -20.26
N ILE A 783 -20.52 -29.36 -21.40
CA ILE A 783 -21.36 -28.73 -22.45
C ILE A 783 -22.24 -29.78 -23.14
N GLN A 784 -21.67 -30.93 -23.44
CA GLN A 784 -22.43 -32.03 -24.04
C GLN A 784 -23.57 -32.51 -23.13
N GLN A 785 -23.32 -32.59 -21.82
CA GLN A 785 -24.36 -32.94 -20.85
C GLN A 785 -25.43 -31.85 -20.69
N ILE A 786 -25.09 -30.61 -20.73
CA ILE A 786 -26.05 -29.49 -20.74
C ILE A 786 -26.96 -29.64 -21.99
N ALA A 787 -26.39 -29.92 -23.16
CA ALA A 787 -27.12 -30.11 -24.37
C ALA A 787 -28.08 -31.30 -24.30
N LEU A 788 -27.61 -32.46 -23.81
CA LEU A 788 -28.43 -33.64 -23.62
C LEU A 788 -29.59 -33.41 -22.64
N ILE A 789 -29.34 -32.79 -21.51
CA ILE A 789 -30.36 -32.50 -20.48
C ILE A 789 -31.40 -31.51 -21.02
N ALA A 790 -30.98 -30.52 -21.80
CA ALA A 790 -31.86 -29.50 -22.37
C ALA A 790 -32.61 -30.00 -23.63
N GLY A 791 -32.12 -31.08 -24.28
CA GLY A 791 -32.62 -31.57 -25.55
C GLY A 791 -32.26 -30.68 -26.74
N ASP A 792 -31.06 -30.11 -26.70
CA ASP A 792 -30.53 -29.20 -27.75
C ASP A 792 -29.49 -29.95 -28.61
N ASP A 793 -29.96 -30.52 -29.73
CA ASP A 793 -29.14 -31.31 -30.66
C ASP A 793 -28.04 -30.45 -31.30
N GLU A 794 -28.31 -29.17 -31.60
CA GLU A 794 -27.30 -28.28 -32.20
C GLU A 794 -26.13 -28.06 -31.24
N LEU A 795 -26.41 -27.77 -29.96
CA LEU A 795 -25.38 -27.58 -28.94
C LEU A 795 -24.57 -28.89 -28.74
N PHE A 796 -25.25 -30.07 -28.82
CA PHE A 796 -24.57 -31.35 -28.68
C PHE A 796 -23.62 -31.63 -29.84
N ASP A 797 -24.11 -31.52 -31.07
CA ASP A 797 -23.34 -31.83 -32.30
C ASP A 797 -22.15 -30.88 -32.50
N ARG A 798 -22.30 -29.62 -32.06
CA ARG A 798 -21.27 -28.58 -32.21
C ARG A 798 -20.57 -28.22 -30.90
N ALA A 799 -20.62 -29.07 -29.86
CA ALA A 799 -20.07 -28.78 -28.53
C ALA A 799 -18.58 -28.42 -28.58
N GLU A 800 -17.78 -29.07 -29.46
CA GLU A 800 -16.35 -28.72 -29.64
C GLU A 800 -16.14 -27.30 -30.18
N GLU A 801 -17.00 -26.86 -31.13
CA GLU A 801 -16.94 -25.49 -31.67
C GLU A 801 -17.23 -24.46 -30.60
N TYR A 802 -18.27 -24.66 -29.78
CA TYR A 802 -18.64 -23.76 -28.70
C TYR A 802 -17.61 -23.75 -27.57
N PHE A 803 -17.01 -24.92 -27.27
CA PHE A 803 -15.92 -25.02 -26.32
C PHE A 803 -14.67 -24.27 -26.78
N SER A 804 -14.29 -24.42 -28.03
CA SER A 804 -13.15 -23.72 -28.67
C SER A 804 -13.39 -22.20 -28.77
N ALA A 805 -14.64 -21.78 -28.99
CA ALA A 805 -15.03 -20.39 -28.97
C ALA A 805 -14.75 -19.76 -27.56
N GLY A 806 -15.04 -20.51 -26.49
CA GLY A 806 -14.70 -20.10 -25.12
C GLY A 806 -13.18 -19.89 -24.92
N ASP A 807 -12.33 -20.72 -25.55
CA ASP A 807 -10.87 -20.55 -25.48
C ASP A 807 -10.39 -19.26 -26.15
N ILE A 808 -11.02 -18.89 -27.28
CA ILE A 808 -10.73 -17.61 -27.94
C ILE A 808 -11.08 -16.44 -27.00
N ILE A 809 -12.25 -16.49 -26.38
CA ILE A 809 -12.68 -15.42 -25.47
C ILE A 809 -11.80 -15.35 -24.22
N TYR A 810 -11.36 -16.48 -23.65
CA TYR A 810 -10.39 -16.47 -22.54
C TYR A 810 -9.08 -15.78 -22.92
N LYS A 811 -8.56 -16.03 -24.13
CA LYS A 811 -7.34 -15.35 -24.62
C LYS A 811 -7.54 -13.84 -24.72
N ILE A 812 -8.67 -13.40 -25.27
CA ILE A 812 -8.98 -11.97 -25.39
C ILE A 812 -9.16 -11.31 -24.02
N ARG A 813 -9.91 -11.95 -23.10
CA ARG A 813 -10.05 -11.45 -21.73
C ARG A 813 -8.70 -11.27 -21.05
N ARG A 814 -7.80 -12.25 -21.20
CA ARG A 814 -6.44 -12.13 -20.66
C ARG A 814 -5.65 -10.98 -21.29
N GLN A 815 -5.79 -10.72 -22.57
CA GLN A 815 -5.16 -9.59 -23.25
C GLN A 815 -5.74 -8.26 -22.75
N ILE A 816 -7.05 -8.17 -22.52
CA ILE A 816 -7.70 -6.98 -21.95
C ILE A 816 -7.21 -6.74 -20.52
N LEU A 817 -7.13 -7.78 -19.68
CA LEU A 817 -6.60 -7.67 -18.31
C LEU A 817 -5.15 -7.16 -18.29
N THR A 818 -4.32 -7.65 -19.22
CA THR A 818 -2.95 -7.13 -19.38
C THR A 818 -2.96 -5.66 -19.84
N ALA A 819 -3.84 -5.29 -20.76
CA ALA A 819 -3.96 -3.91 -21.23
C ALA A 819 -4.43 -2.96 -20.12
N ILE A 820 -5.36 -3.40 -19.27
CA ILE A 820 -5.82 -2.62 -18.09
C ILE A 820 -4.64 -2.40 -17.13
N GLY A 821 -3.91 -3.46 -16.79
CA GLY A 821 -2.75 -3.36 -15.89
C GLY A 821 -1.68 -2.42 -16.44
N GLN A 822 -1.29 -2.57 -17.70
CA GLN A 822 -0.29 -1.71 -18.36
C GLN A 822 -0.73 -0.24 -18.42
N THR A 823 -2.01 0.02 -18.69
CA THR A 823 -2.54 1.40 -18.75
C THR A 823 -2.54 2.05 -17.38
N ILE A 824 -2.97 1.33 -16.35
CA ILE A 824 -3.03 1.86 -14.97
C ILE A 824 -1.62 2.09 -14.44
N LEU A 825 -0.72 1.14 -14.59
CA LEU A 825 0.68 1.28 -14.14
C LEU A 825 1.45 2.33 -14.95
N GLY A 826 1.16 2.51 -16.21
CA GLY A 826 1.72 3.58 -17.04
C GLY A 826 1.32 4.98 -16.56
N GLU A 827 0.13 5.13 -15.98
CA GLU A 827 -0.31 6.39 -15.34
C GLU A 827 0.39 6.63 -14.00
N ILE A 828 0.65 5.58 -13.24
CA ILE A 828 1.30 5.67 -11.93
C ILE A 828 2.80 5.95 -12.08
N THR A 829 3.47 5.33 -13.05
CA THR A 829 4.94 5.37 -13.20
C THR A 829 5.48 6.38 -14.21
N GLU A 830 4.62 7.10 -14.95
CA GLU A 830 5.00 7.98 -16.09
C GLU A 830 5.90 7.30 -17.15
N ASN A 831 6.06 5.97 -17.11
CA ASN A 831 6.95 5.20 -17.97
C ASN A 831 6.22 4.64 -19.21
N ASN A 832 6.10 5.44 -20.25
CA ASN A 832 5.43 5.09 -21.53
C ASN A 832 6.25 4.17 -22.47
N SER A 833 7.28 3.46 -22.02
CA SER A 833 8.27 2.88 -22.95
C SER A 833 7.99 1.49 -23.52
N GLN A 834 6.92 0.76 -23.11
CA GLN A 834 6.58 -0.55 -23.68
C GLN A 834 5.07 -0.83 -23.76
N VAL A 835 4.32 -0.01 -24.48
CA VAL A 835 2.87 -0.20 -24.64
C VAL A 835 2.59 -1.19 -25.78
N ASN A 836 1.86 -2.28 -25.47
CA ASN A 836 1.34 -3.22 -26.48
C ASN A 836 0.37 -2.47 -27.45
N PRO A 837 0.40 -2.74 -28.77
CA PRO A 837 -0.50 -2.10 -29.72
C PRO A 837 -2.00 -2.17 -29.35
N MET A 838 -2.43 -3.25 -28.69
CA MET A 838 -3.80 -3.38 -28.18
C MET A 838 -4.05 -2.43 -27.01
N THR A 839 -3.09 -2.28 -26.10
CA THR A 839 -3.16 -1.36 -24.97
C THR A 839 -3.30 0.08 -25.46
N ALA A 840 -2.49 0.48 -26.46
CA ALA A 840 -2.59 1.81 -27.05
C ALA A 840 -3.96 2.10 -27.68
N ALA A 841 -4.58 1.08 -28.32
CA ALA A 841 -5.88 1.23 -28.97
C ALA A 841 -7.07 1.40 -28.00
N ILE A 842 -6.94 0.91 -26.76
CA ILE A 842 -8.03 0.93 -25.76
C ILE A 842 -7.69 1.74 -24.50
N ALA A 843 -6.48 2.32 -24.41
CA ALA A 843 -6.02 3.04 -23.22
C ALA A 843 -6.97 4.17 -22.80
N ASP A 844 -7.40 5.02 -23.70
CA ASP A 844 -8.32 6.12 -23.41
C ASP A 844 -9.67 5.60 -22.87
N ARG A 845 -10.14 4.48 -23.39
CA ARG A 845 -11.39 3.85 -22.94
C ARG A 845 -11.25 3.21 -21.57
N ILE A 846 -10.09 2.61 -21.27
CA ILE A 846 -9.79 2.10 -19.94
C ILE A 846 -9.85 3.27 -18.93
N LYS A 847 -9.23 4.41 -19.23
CA LYS A 847 -9.26 5.61 -18.41
C LYS A 847 -10.67 6.15 -18.16
N GLU A 848 -11.53 6.10 -19.17
CA GLU A 848 -12.93 6.53 -19.06
C GLU A 848 -13.80 5.53 -18.30
N THR A 849 -13.49 4.24 -18.36
CA THR A 849 -14.34 3.16 -17.85
C THR A 849 -13.92 2.63 -16.50
N ALA A 850 -12.62 2.63 -16.17
CA ALA A 850 -12.08 2.09 -14.94
C ALA A 850 -12.17 3.09 -13.78
N VAL A 851 -12.42 2.54 -12.59
CA VAL A 851 -12.21 3.21 -11.30
C VAL A 851 -11.22 2.34 -10.53
N VAL A 852 -10.12 2.93 -10.11
CA VAL A 852 -9.05 2.25 -9.38
C VAL A 852 -9.08 2.72 -7.94
N VAL A 853 -9.21 1.78 -7.01
CA VAL A 853 -9.26 2.03 -5.56
C VAL A 853 -8.38 1.04 -4.83
N GLN A 854 -7.78 1.47 -3.73
CA GLN A 854 -6.95 0.61 -2.89
C GLN A 854 -7.72 0.23 -1.63
N VAL A 855 -7.66 -1.05 -1.26
CA VAL A 855 -8.26 -1.56 -0.03
C VAL A 855 -7.50 -1.01 1.17
N GLU A 856 -8.12 -0.14 1.94
CA GLU A 856 -7.59 0.41 3.19
C GLU A 856 -7.80 -0.56 4.34
N SER A 857 -9.00 -1.13 4.43
CA SER A 857 -9.32 -2.19 5.40
C SER A 857 -10.36 -3.15 4.83
N ILE A 858 -10.32 -4.41 5.28
CA ILE A 858 -11.28 -5.43 4.89
C ILE A 858 -11.72 -6.23 6.10
N SER A 859 -13.04 -6.38 6.26
CA SER A 859 -13.66 -7.16 7.33
C SER A 859 -14.46 -8.30 6.71
N PHE A 860 -14.19 -9.53 7.14
CA PHE A 860 -14.94 -10.70 6.70
C PHE A 860 -16.14 -10.89 7.62
N VAL A 861 -17.34 -10.69 7.08
CA VAL A 861 -18.63 -10.79 7.79
C VAL A 861 -19.65 -11.47 6.91
N GLU A 862 -20.48 -12.33 7.49
CA GLU A 862 -21.66 -12.88 6.81
C GLU A 862 -22.85 -11.97 7.11
N ASP A 863 -23.34 -11.31 6.07
CA ASP A 863 -24.47 -10.38 6.17
C ASP A 863 -25.29 -10.35 4.87
N VAL A 864 -26.42 -9.67 4.88
CA VAL A 864 -27.33 -9.57 3.74
C VAL A 864 -27.48 -8.11 3.35
N VAL A 865 -27.16 -7.79 2.10
CA VAL A 865 -27.29 -6.45 1.54
C VAL A 865 -28.08 -6.49 0.23
N PRO A 866 -28.59 -5.34 -0.23
CA PRO A 866 -29.26 -5.29 -1.51
C PRO A 866 -28.36 -5.63 -2.69
N MET A 867 -28.94 -6.27 -3.71
CA MET A 867 -28.22 -6.57 -4.94
C MET A 867 -27.70 -5.32 -5.68
N SER A 868 -28.31 -4.17 -5.46
CA SER A 868 -27.82 -2.91 -6.05
C SER A 868 -26.50 -2.43 -5.43
N SER A 869 -26.18 -2.88 -4.22
CA SER A 869 -25.02 -2.39 -3.43
C SER A 869 -23.80 -3.32 -3.46
N ILE A 870 -23.91 -4.52 -4.07
CA ILE A 870 -22.82 -5.48 -4.08
C ILE A 870 -21.78 -5.21 -5.18
N ASN A 871 -20.53 -5.59 -4.90
CA ASN A 871 -19.40 -5.72 -5.83
C ASN A 871 -19.07 -4.43 -6.62
N ARG A 872 -19.24 -3.29 -5.98
CA ARG A 872 -18.91 -1.96 -6.51
C ARG A 872 -18.57 -1.00 -5.38
N PRO A 873 -17.73 0.02 -5.63
CA PRO A 873 -17.52 1.09 -4.67
C PRO A 873 -18.81 1.93 -4.52
N ILE A 874 -19.12 2.28 -3.29
CA ILE A 874 -20.26 3.10 -2.91
C ILE A 874 -19.75 4.20 -2.00
N SER A 875 -20.07 5.46 -2.32
CA SER A 875 -19.76 6.59 -1.46
C SER A 875 -20.52 6.51 -0.15
N ILE A 876 -19.85 6.87 0.95
CA ILE A 876 -20.43 6.93 2.28
C ILE A 876 -21.01 8.32 2.57
N ASP A 877 -21.10 9.20 1.60
CA ASP A 877 -21.61 10.58 1.75
C ASP A 877 -23.12 10.68 1.90
#